data_c3b9894073b279c1844f64cf9907822a
#
_entry.id   c3b9894073b279c1844f64cf9907822a
#
_cell.length_a   1.000
_cell.length_b   1.000
_cell.length_c   1.000
_cell.angle_alpha   90.00
_cell.angle_beta   90.00
_cell.angle_gamma   90.00
#
_symmetry.space_group_name_H-M   'P 1'
#
loop_
_entity.id
_entity.type
_entity.pdbx_description
1 polymer ?
#
loop_
_entity_poly.entity_id
_entity_poly.type
_entity_poly.pdbx_seq_one_letter_code
_entity_poly.pdbx_strand_id
1 'polypeptide(L)'
;MYLRRVLLPTIVLSLSCPFSGAAAEFYVSTGGDDSQVGTAAEPFVTISRAQRAVRELKARGTLTVPVTVNIMPGTYPMASPLVFTPADSGTEACPVTYRRRGDGPVVLSGGRRLTGFARTDALWTLSIDAVKAGDWTFNQLYVNGRRRPRARTPNEGSYFRVNSALPEGKGGRRGFRYGKGHVREWENLEEVVFVVLASWYNTVHHVKELDAANRTVRFTNRAGRPFSWYEGHLRYYVENVAEGLDQPGEWFLDRASGVLSYFPLPGETLEDVEIVAPVVSQTLVRLQGEPGEGRYVEHVRFEGLQMRHTDAHLPKDLYDARQAATVQDAGLLADGARHCVFTDCEVANMGEHGIWFRDDCHHNLVERCHVHDLGGGGIYVGEKWRWGNNCPGWPGYKDLESIPHVTEHNTVDNCFVHNGCHLFTGSIGIWVGQAAHTTVSHNEICDMSYSGVSVGWDWSGNSSTSHHNTIERNHIHHIGHRKMNDMAGIYTLGVSPGTVLRNNHIHDVQAYQSPKGYCLGAGIYLDQSSAEITIQDNVCHDVSNAGFFIHHGANNRVLNNVFAEIEANGRIGWGMYFTSRLGKADRGNVAVGNIVHVPSGKAAKATQEKGKHGDGEAYDFVTIDRNVYWSSEKAMLTFSQSHGDEPEHMHGLNGWQRSGHDGESVTADPLFADPAKRDFSLGPGSPARKLGIRSIDTSAAGLYGDSAWVDLPKSTRYRAHDQV
;
A
#
# COMPACT_ATOMS: atom_id res chain seq x y z
N MET A 1 -12.58 28.30 40.57
CA MET A 1 -11.20 28.01 40.99
C MET A 1 -10.65 27.00 39.99
N TYR A 2 -10.10 27.48 38.85
CA TYR A 2 -9.65 26.69 37.73
C TYR A 2 -8.15 26.44 37.84
N LEU A 3 -7.74 25.21 38.05
CA LEU A 3 -6.34 24.79 37.96
C LEU A 3 -5.95 24.61 36.50
N ARG A 4 -5.13 25.52 35.99
CA ARG A 4 -4.37 25.38 34.76
C ARG A 4 -3.33 24.30 34.94
N ARG A 5 -3.48 23.17 34.24
CA ARG A 5 -2.36 22.23 34.05
C ARG A 5 -1.51 22.74 32.89
N VAL A 6 -0.31 23.18 33.23
CA VAL A 6 0.76 23.50 32.29
C VAL A 6 1.34 22.18 31.81
N LEU A 7 1.22 21.91 30.53
CA LEU A 7 1.97 20.83 29.84
C LEU A 7 3.43 21.30 29.72
N LEU A 8 4.30 20.71 30.50
CA LEU A 8 5.75 20.81 30.33
C LEU A 8 6.15 19.88 29.17
N PRO A 9 7.00 20.33 28.22
CA PRO A 9 7.57 19.46 27.22
C PRO A 9 8.48 18.45 27.91
N THR A 10 8.25 17.17 27.63
CA THR A 10 9.13 16.07 28.04
C THR A 10 10.45 16.23 27.29
N ILE A 11 11.44 16.80 27.96
CA ILE A 11 12.82 16.77 27.47
C ILE A 11 13.30 15.34 27.64
N VAL A 12 13.42 14.62 26.54
CA VAL A 12 14.15 13.35 26.50
C VAL A 12 15.62 13.70 26.73
N LEU A 13 16.08 13.61 27.96
CA LEU A 13 17.50 13.59 28.27
C LEU A 13 18.05 12.28 27.69
N SER A 14 18.77 12.39 26.59
CA SER A 14 19.67 11.34 26.13
C SER A 14 20.78 11.18 27.18
N LEU A 15 20.62 10.20 28.04
CA LEU A 15 21.69 9.73 28.91
C LEU A 15 22.76 9.09 28.01
N SER A 16 23.72 9.88 27.56
CA SER A 16 24.96 9.38 26.98
C SER A 16 25.73 8.66 28.09
N CYS A 17 25.62 7.34 28.14
CA CYS A 17 26.48 6.49 28.94
C CYS A 17 27.89 6.53 28.33
N PRO A 18 28.93 6.89 29.05
CA PRO A 18 30.27 6.87 28.54
C PRO A 18 30.83 5.44 28.56
N PHE A 19 30.51 4.63 27.56
CA PHE A 19 31.25 3.41 27.31
C PHE A 19 32.50 3.75 26.50
N SER A 20 33.66 3.70 27.10
CA SER A 20 34.98 3.93 26.50
C SER A 20 35.58 2.64 25.89
N GLY A 21 34.76 1.79 25.29
CA GLY A 21 35.23 0.66 24.47
C GLY A 21 35.03 1.02 22.99
N ALA A 22 36.07 0.91 22.15
CA ALA A 22 35.92 1.06 20.71
C ALA A 22 34.93 0.00 20.19
N ALA A 23 33.99 0.39 19.31
CA ALA A 23 33.07 -0.54 18.66
C ALA A 23 33.86 -1.64 17.91
N ALA A 24 33.37 -2.87 17.92
CA ALA A 24 33.92 -3.92 17.09
C ALA A 24 33.50 -3.67 15.63
N GLU A 25 34.46 -3.63 14.71
CA GLU A 25 34.19 -3.32 13.32
C GLU A 25 34.60 -4.47 12.42
N PHE A 26 33.72 -4.84 11.48
CA PHE A 26 33.99 -5.71 10.34
C PHE A 26 33.79 -4.92 9.05
N TYR A 27 34.51 -5.33 8.01
CA TYR A 27 34.47 -4.70 6.69
C TYR A 27 34.15 -5.72 5.62
N VAL A 28 33.27 -5.32 4.69
CA VAL A 28 32.90 -6.10 3.51
C VAL A 28 33.17 -5.28 2.26
N SER A 29 33.82 -5.87 1.27
CA SER A 29 34.14 -5.24 -0.02
C SER A 29 34.02 -6.24 -1.15
N THR A 30 33.55 -5.82 -2.32
CA THR A 30 33.49 -6.70 -3.52
C THR A 30 34.85 -7.22 -3.97
N GLY A 31 35.95 -6.58 -3.55
CA GLY A 31 37.30 -7.04 -3.76
C GLY A 31 37.91 -7.80 -2.57
N GLY A 32 37.11 -8.13 -1.55
CA GLY A 32 37.55 -8.87 -0.36
C GLY A 32 37.65 -10.37 -0.57
N ASP A 33 37.90 -11.09 0.54
CA ASP A 33 38.01 -12.56 0.57
C ASP A 33 37.43 -13.08 1.89
N ASP A 34 36.51 -14.04 1.86
CA ASP A 34 35.83 -14.61 3.05
C ASP A 34 36.77 -15.46 3.93
N SER A 35 37.95 -15.78 3.47
CA SER A 35 39.02 -16.41 4.27
C SER A 35 39.76 -15.42 5.18
N GLN A 36 39.61 -14.13 4.94
CA GLN A 36 40.25 -13.05 5.71
C GLN A 36 39.57 -12.82 7.07
N VAL A 37 40.10 -11.89 7.84
CA VAL A 37 39.67 -11.61 9.22
C VAL A 37 38.61 -10.52 9.31
N GLY A 38 38.28 -9.83 8.20
CA GLY A 38 37.25 -8.82 8.11
C GLY A 38 37.66 -7.43 8.62
N THR A 39 38.95 -7.10 8.64
CA THR A 39 39.41 -5.74 8.91
C THR A 39 39.29 -4.84 7.68
N ALA A 40 39.56 -3.54 7.85
CA ALA A 40 39.56 -2.59 6.72
C ALA A 40 40.65 -2.93 5.67
N ALA A 41 41.78 -3.51 6.10
CA ALA A 41 42.87 -3.92 5.21
C ALA A 41 42.61 -5.30 4.57
N GLU A 42 41.85 -6.15 5.23
CA GLU A 42 41.56 -7.54 4.85
C GLU A 42 40.05 -7.80 4.95
N PRO A 43 39.20 -7.16 4.11
CA PRO A 43 37.73 -7.24 4.22
C PRO A 43 37.23 -8.61 3.73
N PHE A 44 36.04 -8.98 4.23
CA PHE A 44 35.27 -10.09 3.67
C PHE A 44 34.73 -9.71 2.28
N VAL A 45 34.40 -10.72 1.46
CA VAL A 45 33.74 -10.48 0.17
C VAL A 45 32.21 -10.58 0.30
N THR A 46 31.68 -11.34 1.29
CA THR A 46 30.22 -11.51 1.45
C THR A 46 29.69 -10.94 2.77
N ILE A 47 28.48 -10.41 2.73
CA ILE A 47 27.75 -9.97 3.92
C ILE A 47 27.45 -11.17 4.83
N SER A 48 27.17 -12.34 4.26
CA SER A 48 26.93 -13.58 5.02
C SER A 48 28.15 -14.01 5.83
N ARG A 49 29.36 -13.77 5.35
CA ARG A 49 30.59 -14.05 6.12
C ARG A 49 30.74 -13.07 7.29
N ALA A 50 30.43 -11.79 7.05
CA ALA A 50 30.44 -10.80 8.12
C ALA A 50 29.39 -11.12 9.19
N GLN A 51 28.17 -11.51 8.79
CA GLN A 51 27.13 -11.98 9.72
C GLN A 51 27.64 -13.15 10.58
N ARG A 52 28.32 -14.11 9.98
CA ARG A 52 28.92 -15.23 10.70
C ARG A 52 29.99 -14.77 11.69
N ALA A 53 30.83 -13.79 11.31
CA ALA A 53 31.82 -13.22 12.20
C ALA A 53 31.21 -12.54 13.43
N VAL A 54 30.06 -11.85 13.25
CA VAL A 54 29.27 -11.29 14.39
C VAL A 54 28.81 -12.41 15.31
N ARG A 55 28.24 -13.52 14.78
CA ARG A 55 27.84 -14.67 15.57
C ARG A 55 29.01 -15.33 16.31
N GLU A 56 30.16 -15.47 15.65
CA GLU A 56 31.41 -15.99 16.25
C GLU A 56 31.89 -15.09 17.40
N LEU A 57 31.80 -13.76 17.23
CA LEU A 57 32.13 -12.80 18.30
C LEU A 57 31.19 -12.98 19.51
N LYS A 58 29.89 -13.07 19.28
CA LYS A 58 28.89 -13.31 20.33
C LYS A 58 29.09 -14.63 21.07
N ALA A 59 29.46 -15.70 20.35
CA ALA A 59 29.70 -17.01 20.95
C ALA A 59 30.91 -17.04 21.95
N ARG A 60 31.80 -16.05 21.88
CA ARG A 60 32.94 -15.89 22.82
C ARG A 60 32.55 -15.20 24.12
N GLY A 61 31.33 -14.69 24.22
CA GLY A 61 30.81 -13.99 25.40
C GLY A 61 29.70 -13.00 25.06
N THR A 62 29.08 -12.39 26.07
CA THR A 62 28.09 -11.35 25.84
C THR A 62 28.71 -10.14 25.15
N LEU A 63 28.00 -9.55 24.19
CA LEU A 63 28.44 -8.29 23.54
C LEU A 63 28.62 -7.19 24.60
N THR A 64 29.83 -6.66 24.69
CA THR A 64 30.19 -5.59 25.64
C THR A 64 30.39 -4.24 24.94
N VAL A 65 30.40 -4.22 23.61
CA VAL A 65 30.52 -3.04 22.76
C VAL A 65 29.60 -3.17 21.55
N PRO A 66 29.13 -2.08 20.95
CA PRO A 66 28.43 -2.12 19.68
C PRO A 66 29.24 -2.80 18.58
N VAL A 67 28.59 -3.46 17.65
CA VAL A 67 29.22 -4.10 16.49
C VAL A 67 28.78 -3.40 15.22
N THR A 68 29.73 -3.03 14.37
CA THR A 68 29.45 -2.41 13.08
C THR A 68 30.04 -3.22 11.93
N VAL A 69 29.20 -3.61 10.97
CA VAL A 69 29.59 -4.18 9.69
C VAL A 69 29.59 -3.04 8.66
N ASN A 70 30.77 -2.56 8.30
CA ASN A 70 30.97 -1.52 7.31
C ASN A 70 31.02 -2.15 5.92
N ILE A 71 30.02 -1.84 5.07
CA ILE A 71 29.91 -2.40 3.72
C ILE A 71 30.33 -1.33 2.72
N MET A 72 31.35 -1.63 1.92
CA MET A 72 31.91 -0.72 0.92
C MET A 72 31.00 -0.65 -0.31
N PRO A 73 31.03 0.47 -1.08
CA PRO A 73 30.25 0.61 -2.31
C PRO A 73 30.48 -0.56 -3.28
N GLY A 74 29.38 -1.02 -3.87
CA GLY A 74 29.38 -2.11 -4.84
C GLY A 74 28.09 -2.90 -4.84
N THR A 75 27.96 -3.82 -5.80
CA THR A 75 26.83 -4.75 -5.88
C THR A 75 27.20 -6.09 -5.31
N TYR A 76 26.44 -6.56 -4.34
CA TYR A 76 26.61 -7.84 -3.65
C TYR A 76 25.48 -8.79 -4.11
N PRO A 77 25.80 -9.72 -5.03
CA PRO A 77 24.80 -10.67 -5.53
C PRO A 77 24.42 -11.68 -4.43
N MET A 78 23.15 -11.85 -4.25
CA MET A 78 22.55 -12.79 -3.29
C MET A 78 21.94 -13.97 -4.06
N ALA A 79 22.39 -15.19 -3.79
CA ALA A 79 21.78 -16.40 -4.36
C ALA A 79 20.62 -16.94 -3.51
N SER A 80 20.50 -16.47 -2.28
CA SER A 80 19.45 -16.83 -1.31
C SER A 80 19.21 -15.68 -0.35
N PRO A 81 18.10 -15.67 0.39
CA PRO A 81 17.81 -14.67 1.41
C PRO A 81 18.93 -14.53 2.45
N LEU A 82 19.22 -13.30 2.86
CA LEU A 82 20.02 -13.02 4.06
C LEU A 82 19.13 -13.13 5.30
N VAL A 83 19.30 -14.20 6.07
CA VAL A 83 18.43 -14.52 7.21
C VAL A 83 19.10 -14.12 8.52
N PHE A 84 18.46 -13.22 9.26
CA PHE A 84 18.79 -12.85 10.63
C PHE A 84 17.91 -13.63 11.60
N THR A 85 18.50 -14.21 12.61
CA THR A 85 17.85 -15.01 13.66
C THR A 85 18.16 -14.39 15.03
N PRO A 86 17.61 -14.86 16.14
CA PRO A 86 17.97 -14.40 17.49
C PRO A 86 19.47 -14.48 17.79
N ALA A 87 20.22 -15.36 17.08
CA ALA A 87 21.67 -15.41 17.16
C ALA A 87 22.38 -14.14 16.65
N ASP A 88 21.73 -13.36 15.80
CA ASP A 88 22.25 -12.11 15.23
C ASP A 88 21.93 -10.87 16.05
N SER A 89 21.08 -10.99 17.07
CA SER A 89 20.61 -9.86 17.87
C SER A 89 21.73 -9.11 18.57
N GLY A 90 21.58 -7.79 18.62
CA GLY A 90 22.29 -6.92 19.55
C GLY A 90 21.56 -6.79 20.88
N THR A 91 21.87 -5.73 21.58
CA THR A 91 21.15 -5.23 22.76
C THR A 91 20.98 -3.71 22.61
N GLU A 92 20.17 -3.08 23.46
CA GLU A 92 20.00 -1.63 23.48
C GLU A 92 21.35 -0.89 23.62
N ALA A 93 22.21 -1.38 24.53
CA ALA A 93 23.54 -0.80 24.77
C ALA A 93 24.56 -1.18 23.68
N CYS A 94 24.39 -2.34 23.03
CA CYS A 94 25.32 -2.89 22.06
C CYS A 94 24.57 -3.37 20.79
N PRO A 95 24.03 -2.46 19.97
CA PRO A 95 23.36 -2.84 18.72
C PRO A 95 24.36 -3.42 17.71
N VAL A 96 23.81 -4.20 16.76
CA VAL A 96 24.54 -4.71 15.59
C VAL A 96 24.09 -3.92 14.38
N THR A 97 24.99 -3.17 13.76
CA THR A 97 24.70 -2.27 12.64
C THR A 97 25.37 -2.74 11.36
N TYR A 98 24.59 -2.90 10.30
CA TYR A 98 25.05 -3.11 8.93
C TYR A 98 24.88 -1.80 8.17
N ARG A 99 25.98 -1.16 7.79
CA ARG A 99 25.91 0.18 7.19
C ARG A 99 26.75 0.36 5.96
N ARG A 100 26.34 1.25 5.09
CA ARG A 100 27.16 1.76 4.00
C ARG A 100 28.36 2.54 4.56
N ARG A 101 29.52 2.28 3.99
CA ARG A 101 30.78 2.99 4.32
C ARG A 101 31.40 3.57 3.06
N GLY A 102 31.50 4.90 2.98
CA GLY A 102 32.04 5.63 1.83
C GLY A 102 30.97 6.12 0.85
N ASP A 103 31.41 6.82 -0.18
CA ASP A 103 30.56 7.42 -1.19
C ASP A 103 30.21 6.40 -2.29
N GLY A 104 28.95 6.27 -2.60
CA GLY A 104 28.45 5.34 -3.61
C GLY A 104 27.48 4.30 -3.06
N PRO A 105 26.72 3.62 -3.93
CA PRO A 105 25.67 2.70 -3.51
C PRO A 105 26.25 1.37 -3.01
N VAL A 106 25.61 0.81 -1.99
CA VAL A 106 25.78 -0.56 -1.55
C VAL A 106 24.52 -1.33 -1.89
N VAL A 107 24.58 -2.16 -2.92
CA VAL A 107 23.40 -2.86 -3.47
C VAL A 107 23.44 -4.34 -3.10
N LEU A 108 22.49 -4.77 -2.28
CA LEU A 108 22.16 -6.18 -2.08
C LEU A 108 21.21 -6.59 -3.19
N SER A 109 21.67 -7.39 -4.14
CA SER A 109 20.90 -7.76 -5.33
C SER A 109 20.50 -9.23 -5.32
N GLY A 110 19.20 -9.52 -5.30
CA GLY A 110 18.64 -10.86 -5.51
C GLY A 110 18.55 -11.27 -6.99
N GLY A 111 19.16 -10.48 -7.89
CA GLY A 111 19.13 -10.70 -9.33
C GLY A 111 20.47 -11.09 -9.92
N ARG A 112 20.39 -11.62 -11.12
CA ARG A 112 21.54 -11.93 -11.99
C ARG A 112 21.57 -10.95 -13.14
N ARG A 113 22.71 -10.28 -13.35
CA ARG A 113 22.94 -9.47 -14.55
C ARG A 113 23.02 -10.38 -15.77
N LEU A 114 22.26 -10.04 -16.80
CA LEU A 114 22.24 -10.71 -18.09
C LEU A 114 23.11 -9.96 -19.09
N THR A 115 23.96 -10.68 -19.79
CA THR A 115 24.87 -10.15 -20.82
C THR A 115 24.87 -11.06 -22.04
N GLY A 116 25.40 -10.59 -23.16
CA GLY A 116 25.52 -11.41 -24.38
C GLY A 116 24.26 -11.42 -25.25
N PHE A 117 23.41 -10.39 -25.13
CA PHE A 117 22.30 -10.23 -26.05
C PHE A 117 22.74 -10.03 -27.48
N ALA A 118 22.04 -10.63 -28.40
CA ALA A 118 22.14 -10.39 -29.84
C ALA A 118 21.00 -9.51 -30.32
N ARG A 119 21.24 -8.70 -31.35
CA ARG A 119 20.19 -7.96 -32.05
C ARG A 119 19.54 -8.86 -33.11
N THR A 120 18.22 -8.96 -33.05
CA THR A 120 17.41 -9.70 -34.03
C THR A 120 16.27 -8.78 -34.45
N ASP A 121 16.38 -8.12 -35.58
CA ASP A 121 15.48 -7.05 -36.02
C ASP A 121 15.37 -5.89 -35.00
N ALA A 122 14.17 -5.65 -34.49
CA ALA A 122 13.91 -4.63 -33.47
C ALA A 122 14.13 -5.14 -32.03
N LEU A 123 14.38 -6.42 -31.84
CA LEU A 123 14.48 -7.07 -30.52
C LEU A 123 15.94 -7.35 -30.12
N TRP A 124 16.14 -7.46 -28.82
CA TRP A 124 17.34 -8.05 -28.26
C TRP A 124 17.01 -9.43 -27.72
N THR A 125 17.78 -10.44 -28.10
CA THR A 125 17.53 -11.83 -27.73
C THR A 125 18.71 -12.41 -26.99
N LEU A 126 18.44 -13.28 -26.00
CA LEU A 126 19.44 -14.00 -25.22
C LEU A 126 18.97 -15.44 -25.00
N SER A 127 19.80 -16.42 -25.36
CA SER A 127 19.56 -17.81 -24.99
C SER A 127 20.10 -18.08 -23.60
N ILE A 128 19.28 -18.65 -22.73
CA ILE A 128 19.58 -18.92 -21.32
C ILE A 128 19.44 -20.43 -21.07
N ASP A 129 20.55 -21.16 -21.08
CA ASP A 129 20.56 -22.62 -20.95
C ASP A 129 19.90 -23.11 -19.67
N ALA A 130 20.08 -22.41 -18.54
CA ALA A 130 19.44 -22.76 -17.28
C ALA A 130 17.90 -22.65 -17.32
N VAL A 131 17.35 -21.73 -18.14
CA VAL A 131 15.91 -21.64 -18.37
C VAL A 131 15.43 -22.80 -19.24
N LYS A 132 16.14 -23.09 -20.32
CA LYS A 132 15.85 -24.22 -21.21
C LYS A 132 15.90 -25.56 -20.46
N ALA A 133 16.83 -25.72 -19.53
CA ALA A 133 16.96 -26.91 -18.69
C ALA A 133 15.87 -27.01 -17.59
N GLY A 134 15.13 -25.92 -17.32
CA GLY A 134 14.16 -25.84 -16.22
C GLY A 134 14.77 -25.58 -14.85
N ASP A 135 16.09 -25.29 -14.78
CA ASP A 135 16.81 -25.03 -13.53
C ASP A 135 16.56 -23.61 -12.99
N TRP A 136 16.14 -22.69 -13.85
CA TRP A 136 15.86 -21.30 -13.51
C TRP A 136 14.68 -20.76 -14.31
N THR A 137 13.87 -19.92 -13.68
CA THR A 137 12.85 -19.13 -14.35
C THR A 137 12.60 -17.85 -13.57
N PHE A 138 12.02 -16.85 -14.23
CA PHE A 138 11.67 -15.58 -13.61
C PHE A 138 10.40 -14.99 -14.24
N ASN A 139 9.72 -14.16 -13.46
CA ASN A 139 8.50 -13.46 -13.84
C ASN A 139 8.68 -11.94 -13.93
N GLN A 140 9.89 -11.45 -13.63
CA GLN A 140 10.25 -10.04 -13.65
C GLN A 140 11.52 -9.81 -14.46
N LEU A 141 11.60 -8.66 -15.12
CA LEU A 141 12.81 -8.18 -15.76
C LEU A 141 13.03 -6.71 -15.39
N TYR A 142 14.26 -6.37 -15.03
CA TYR A 142 14.64 -5.01 -14.67
C TYR A 142 15.70 -4.52 -15.65
N VAL A 143 15.46 -3.36 -16.25
CA VAL A 143 16.39 -2.74 -17.20
C VAL A 143 16.70 -1.34 -16.73
N ASN A 144 17.98 -1.04 -16.53
CA ASN A 144 18.46 0.23 -15.99
C ASN A 144 17.76 0.61 -14.67
N GLY A 145 17.64 -0.37 -13.76
CA GLY A 145 17.01 -0.21 -12.44
C GLY A 145 15.49 -0.03 -12.47
N ARG A 146 14.83 -0.28 -13.58
CA ARG A 146 13.36 -0.14 -13.72
C ARG A 146 12.73 -1.44 -14.18
N ARG A 147 11.59 -1.78 -13.59
CA ARG A 147 10.75 -2.91 -14.03
C ARG A 147 10.32 -2.72 -15.47
N ARG A 148 10.30 -3.80 -16.24
CA ARG A 148 9.76 -3.86 -17.59
C ARG A 148 8.49 -4.69 -17.63
N PRO A 149 7.45 -4.25 -18.35
CA PRO A 149 6.24 -5.03 -18.52
C PRO A 149 6.52 -6.31 -19.30
N ARG A 150 5.92 -7.40 -18.87
CA ARG A 150 5.91 -8.64 -19.63
C ARG A 150 4.97 -8.48 -20.82
N ALA A 151 5.36 -9.01 -22.00
CA ALA A 151 4.55 -8.96 -23.23
C ALA A 151 3.11 -9.35 -22.96
N ARG A 152 2.16 -8.47 -23.31
CA ARG A 152 0.75 -8.60 -22.94
C ARG A 152 -0.20 -8.14 -24.03
N THR A 153 -1.43 -8.61 -23.97
CA THR A 153 -2.53 -8.16 -24.83
C THR A 153 -3.82 -7.96 -24.03
N PRO A 154 -4.53 -6.80 -24.15
CA PRO A 154 -4.08 -5.60 -24.84
C PRO A 154 -2.97 -4.89 -24.02
N ASN A 155 -2.31 -3.92 -24.64
CA ASN A 155 -1.23 -3.14 -24.04
C ASN A 155 -1.68 -2.39 -22.79
N GLU A 156 -0.70 -1.92 -21.99
CA GLU A 156 -0.95 -1.24 -20.72
C GLU A 156 -1.94 -0.07 -20.87
N GLY A 157 -2.78 0.13 -19.87
CA GLY A 157 -3.85 1.12 -19.90
C GLY A 157 -5.12 0.67 -20.61
N SER A 158 -5.11 -0.48 -21.30
CA SER A 158 -6.25 -1.06 -22.02
C SER A 158 -6.61 -2.45 -21.50
N TYR A 159 -7.89 -2.83 -21.63
CA TYR A 159 -8.41 -4.10 -21.10
C TYR A 159 -9.43 -4.75 -22.05
N PHE A 160 -9.39 -6.05 -22.11
CA PHE A 160 -10.52 -6.85 -22.54
C PHE A 160 -11.59 -6.92 -21.45
N ARG A 161 -12.79 -7.33 -21.82
CA ARG A 161 -13.89 -7.56 -20.86
C ARG A 161 -14.41 -8.99 -20.96
N VAL A 162 -14.67 -9.58 -19.79
CA VAL A 162 -15.33 -10.87 -19.66
C VAL A 162 -16.72 -10.78 -20.30
N ASN A 163 -17.02 -11.65 -21.27
CA ASN A 163 -18.32 -11.68 -21.91
C ASN A 163 -19.40 -12.28 -20.98
N SER A 164 -19.11 -13.45 -20.40
CA SER A 164 -19.96 -14.08 -19.38
C SER A 164 -19.14 -15.07 -18.54
N ALA A 165 -19.50 -15.25 -17.27
CA ALA A 165 -18.95 -16.33 -16.46
C ALA A 165 -19.45 -17.69 -16.96
N LEU A 166 -18.66 -18.76 -16.79
CA LEU A 166 -19.11 -20.11 -17.11
C LEU A 166 -20.09 -20.60 -16.05
N PRO A 167 -21.13 -21.36 -16.44
CA PRO A 167 -22.08 -21.95 -15.50
C PRO A 167 -21.45 -23.16 -14.79
N GLU A 168 -20.72 -22.92 -13.73
CA GLU A 168 -20.13 -23.96 -12.88
C GLU A 168 -20.57 -23.79 -11.44
N GLY A 169 -21.40 -24.69 -10.92
CA GLY A 169 -21.81 -24.73 -9.54
C GLY A 169 -22.26 -23.37 -9.01
N LYS A 170 -21.76 -22.93 -7.88
CA LYS A 170 -22.05 -21.58 -7.36
C LYS A 170 -21.22 -20.50 -8.07
N GLY A 171 -21.55 -20.20 -9.32
CA GLY A 171 -21.30 -18.89 -9.95
C GLY A 171 -20.00 -18.69 -10.72
N GLY A 172 -19.49 -19.66 -11.50
CA GLY A 172 -18.49 -19.39 -12.52
C GLY A 172 -17.18 -18.76 -12.04
N ARG A 173 -16.44 -19.47 -11.16
CA ARG A 173 -15.19 -18.99 -10.56
C ARG A 173 -13.92 -19.61 -11.18
N ARG A 174 -14.09 -20.57 -12.14
CA ARG A 174 -12.97 -21.30 -12.74
C ARG A 174 -12.79 -21.04 -14.23
N GLY A 175 -13.52 -20.07 -14.80
CA GLY A 175 -13.43 -19.74 -16.20
C GLY A 175 -14.52 -18.81 -16.69
N PHE A 176 -14.35 -18.33 -17.88
CA PHE A 176 -15.31 -17.42 -18.50
C PHE A 176 -15.31 -17.54 -20.03
N ARG A 177 -16.33 -16.96 -20.65
CA ARG A 177 -16.40 -16.75 -22.10
C ARG A 177 -15.78 -15.40 -22.44
N TYR A 178 -14.84 -15.41 -23.38
CA TYR A 178 -14.14 -14.20 -23.86
C TYR A 178 -14.73 -13.66 -25.16
N GLY A 179 -14.40 -12.42 -25.51
CA GLY A 179 -14.80 -11.75 -26.74
C GLY A 179 -14.07 -12.32 -27.96
N LYS A 180 -14.67 -12.15 -29.16
CA LYS A 180 -14.03 -12.57 -30.43
C LYS A 180 -12.69 -11.85 -30.61
N GLY A 181 -11.62 -12.60 -30.87
CA GLY A 181 -10.28 -12.06 -31.12
C GLY A 181 -9.45 -11.73 -29.86
N HIS A 182 -10.02 -11.90 -28.65
CA HIS A 182 -9.28 -11.60 -27.40
C HIS A 182 -8.25 -12.66 -27.03
N VAL A 183 -8.48 -13.90 -27.43
CA VAL A 183 -7.67 -15.06 -27.04
C VAL A 183 -7.39 -15.90 -28.28
N ARG A 184 -6.19 -16.46 -28.35
CA ARG A 184 -5.71 -17.34 -29.44
C ARG A 184 -5.23 -18.66 -28.83
N GLU A 185 -5.02 -19.64 -29.67
CA GLU A 185 -4.36 -20.90 -29.34
C GLU A 185 -2.83 -20.67 -29.37
N TRP A 186 -2.26 -20.24 -28.23
CA TRP A 186 -0.83 -20.02 -28.09
C TRP A 186 -0.09 -21.36 -27.88
N GLU A 187 1.10 -21.48 -28.43
CA GLU A 187 1.93 -22.69 -28.27
C GLU A 187 2.38 -22.88 -26.80
N ASN A 188 2.60 -21.80 -26.10
CA ASN A 188 3.01 -21.79 -24.67
C ASN A 188 1.82 -21.67 -23.69
N LEU A 189 0.66 -22.24 -24.02
CA LEU A 189 -0.61 -22.02 -23.31
C LEU A 189 -0.52 -22.24 -21.78
N GLU A 190 0.32 -23.16 -21.31
CA GLU A 190 0.52 -23.46 -19.90
C GLU A 190 1.23 -22.33 -19.13
N GLU A 191 1.91 -21.43 -19.84
CA GLU A 191 2.63 -20.29 -19.30
C GLU A 191 1.90 -18.96 -19.45
N VAL A 192 0.83 -18.98 -20.25
CA VAL A 192 -0.04 -17.82 -20.46
C VAL A 192 -0.79 -17.50 -19.18
N VAL A 193 -0.78 -16.23 -18.82
CA VAL A 193 -1.37 -15.73 -17.57
C VAL A 193 -2.50 -14.77 -17.88
N PHE A 194 -3.67 -15.02 -17.30
CA PHE A 194 -4.81 -14.11 -17.33
C PHE A 194 -4.84 -13.31 -16.01
N VAL A 195 -4.78 -12.01 -16.11
CA VAL A 195 -4.94 -11.10 -14.96
C VAL A 195 -6.32 -10.46 -15.06
N VAL A 196 -7.15 -10.72 -14.05
CA VAL A 196 -8.53 -10.21 -14.01
C VAL A 196 -8.68 -9.23 -12.87
N LEU A 197 -9.12 -8.01 -13.18
CA LEU A 197 -9.38 -6.94 -12.21
C LEU A 197 -10.82 -7.06 -11.70
N ALA A 198 -10.99 -7.11 -10.39
CA ALA A 198 -12.27 -7.34 -9.72
C ALA A 198 -12.50 -6.27 -8.64
N SER A 199 -12.81 -5.06 -9.06
CA SER A 199 -13.11 -3.89 -8.22
C SER A 199 -11.94 -3.45 -7.32
N TRP A 200 -11.69 -4.12 -6.21
CA TRP A 200 -10.65 -3.77 -5.21
C TRP A 200 -9.51 -4.77 -5.10
N TYR A 201 -9.43 -5.77 -5.98
CA TYR A 201 -8.35 -6.72 -6.07
C TYR A 201 -8.22 -7.28 -7.48
N ASN A 202 -7.10 -7.90 -7.77
CA ASN A 202 -6.93 -8.66 -9.01
C ASN A 202 -6.70 -10.14 -8.72
N THR A 203 -7.00 -10.97 -9.71
CA THR A 203 -6.71 -12.40 -9.68
C THR A 203 -5.85 -12.78 -10.88
N VAL A 204 -4.93 -13.72 -10.64
CA VAL A 204 -3.98 -14.21 -11.62
C VAL A 204 -4.29 -15.68 -11.91
N HIS A 205 -4.47 -16.03 -13.17
CA HIS A 205 -4.95 -17.34 -13.57
C HIS A 205 -4.08 -17.96 -14.65
N HIS A 206 -3.67 -19.21 -14.42
CA HIS A 206 -3.04 -20.05 -15.45
C HIS A 206 -4.10 -20.87 -16.18
N VAL A 207 -3.91 -21.03 -17.47
CA VAL A 207 -4.85 -21.74 -18.35
C VAL A 207 -4.78 -23.25 -18.08
N LYS A 208 -5.95 -23.85 -17.86
CA LYS A 208 -6.12 -25.30 -17.81
C LYS A 208 -6.63 -25.86 -19.14
N GLU A 209 -7.56 -25.14 -19.76
CA GLU A 209 -8.24 -25.57 -20.97
C GLU A 209 -8.71 -24.35 -21.75
N LEU A 210 -8.52 -24.39 -23.06
CA LEU A 210 -9.01 -23.39 -24.00
C LEU A 210 -9.92 -24.07 -25.03
N ASP A 211 -11.15 -23.60 -25.16
CA ASP A 211 -12.09 -24.01 -26.21
C ASP A 211 -12.31 -22.82 -27.14
N ALA A 212 -11.58 -22.78 -28.24
CA ALA A 212 -11.63 -21.70 -29.21
C ALA A 212 -12.99 -21.65 -29.96
N ALA A 213 -13.64 -22.79 -30.18
CA ALA A 213 -14.93 -22.86 -30.89
C ALA A 213 -16.05 -22.19 -30.09
N ASN A 214 -16.09 -22.39 -28.76
CA ASN A 214 -17.05 -21.80 -27.86
C ASN A 214 -16.54 -20.50 -27.20
N ARG A 215 -15.30 -20.11 -27.46
CA ARG A 215 -14.60 -18.96 -26.89
C ARG A 215 -14.63 -18.99 -25.36
N THR A 216 -14.28 -20.12 -24.79
CA THR A 216 -14.20 -20.28 -23.34
C THR A 216 -12.78 -20.59 -22.88
N VAL A 217 -12.41 -20.07 -21.73
CA VAL A 217 -11.17 -20.41 -21.03
C VAL A 217 -11.51 -20.93 -19.64
N ARG A 218 -10.81 -22.01 -19.23
CA ARG A 218 -10.87 -22.58 -17.90
C ARG A 218 -9.50 -22.49 -17.25
N PHE A 219 -9.48 -22.21 -15.96
CA PHE A 219 -8.27 -21.99 -15.18
C PHE A 219 -7.96 -23.14 -14.23
N THR A 220 -6.68 -23.29 -13.93
CA THR A 220 -6.18 -24.26 -12.93
C THR A 220 -6.66 -23.90 -11.53
N ASN A 221 -6.66 -22.60 -11.19
CA ASN A 221 -7.06 -22.05 -9.92
C ASN A 221 -8.49 -21.47 -9.94
N ARG A 222 -9.01 -21.16 -8.77
CA ARG A 222 -10.35 -20.61 -8.56
C ARG A 222 -10.26 -19.16 -8.15
N ALA A 223 -11.01 -18.27 -8.79
CA ALA A 223 -11.19 -16.91 -8.35
C ALA A 223 -11.96 -16.83 -7.01
N GLY A 224 -11.67 -15.87 -6.19
CA GLY A 224 -12.38 -15.61 -4.93
C GLY A 224 -13.85 -15.25 -5.14
N ARG A 225 -14.18 -14.59 -6.24
CA ARG A 225 -15.52 -14.18 -6.65
C ARG A 225 -15.83 -14.66 -8.07
N PRO A 226 -17.11 -14.79 -8.47
CA PRO A 226 -17.48 -15.09 -9.84
C PRO A 226 -16.98 -14.04 -10.84
N PHE A 227 -16.60 -14.44 -12.05
CA PHE A 227 -16.17 -13.52 -13.10
C PHE A 227 -17.29 -12.57 -13.64
N SER A 228 -18.51 -12.73 -13.18
CA SER A 228 -19.64 -11.81 -13.42
C SER A 228 -19.98 -10.92 -12.22
N TRP A 229 -19.21 -11.04 -11.13
CA TRP A 229 -19.53 -10.39 -9.87
C TRP A 229 -19.29 -8.88 -9.93
N TYR A 230 -20.13 -8.11 -9.23
CA TYR A 230 -20.05 -6.68 -8.94
C TYR A 230 -20.08 -5.75 -10.17
N GLU A 231 -19.06 -5.74 -11.02
CA GLU A 231 -18.98 -4.86 -12.20
C GLU A 231 -19.78 -5.39 -13.40
N GLY A 232 -20.11 -6.69 -13.43
CA GLY A 232 -20.84 -7.36 -14.49
C GLY A 232 -19.93 -7.92 -15.58
N HIS A 233 -19.01 -7.14 -16.09
CA HIS A 233 -18.04 -7.50 -17.12
C HIS A 233 -16.66 -7.11 -16.66
N LEU A 234 -16.00 -7.98 -15.86
CA LEU A 234 -14.68 -7.72 -15.30
C LEU A 234 -13.66 -7.44 -16.39
N ARG A 235 -12.75 -6.53 -16.13
CA ARG A 235 -11.63 -6.23 -17.02
C ARG A 235 -10.56 -7.29 -16.88
N TYR A 236 -9.89 -7.66 -17.98
CA TYR A 236 -8.76 -8.57 -17.96
C TYR A 236 -7.77 -8.25 -19.09
N TYR A 237 -6.58 -8.73 -18.91
CA TYR A 237 -5.55 -8.81 -19.94
C TYR A 237 -4.82 -10.14 -19.85
N VAL A 238 -4.04 -10.46 -20.88
CA VAL A 238 -3.31 -11.72 -20.99
C VAL A 238 -1.82 -11.42 -21.11
N GLU A 239 -1.01 -12.06 -20.33
CA GLU A 239 0.45 -11.88 -20.30
C GLU A 239 1.20 -13.13 -20.74
N ASN A 240 2.49 -12.95 -21.04
CA ASN A 240 3.41 -13.95 -21.50
C ASN A 240 2.98 -14.59 -22.83
N VAL A 241 2.60 -13.75 -23.77
CA VAL A 241 2.24 -14.12 -25.14
C VAL A 241 3.22 -13.45 -26.11
N ALA A 242 3.81 -14.23 -27.02
CA ALA A 242 4.84 -13.73 -27.93
C ALA A 242 4.34 -12.60 -28.85
N GLU A 243 3.09 -12.69 -29.31
CA GLU A 243 2.49 -11.66 -30.17
C GLU A 243 2.13 -10.37 -29.42
N GLY A 244 2.18 -10.40 -28.09
CA GLY A 244 2.06 -9.22 -27.25
C GLY A 244 3.38 -8.47 -27.06
N LEU A 245 4.48 -8.94 -27.65
CA LEU A 245 5.77 -8.23 -27.66
C LEU A 245 5.78 -7.21 -28.81
N ASP A 246 4.95 -6.19 -28.71
CA ASP A 246 4.68 -5.25 -29.79
C ASP A 246 4.96 -3.78 -29.45
N GLN A 247 5.38 -3.51 -28.18
CA GLN A 247 5.76 -2.16 -27.74
C GLN A 247 7.16 -2.11 -27.13
N PRO A 248 7.90 -1.01 -27.34
CA PRO A 248 9.18 -0.78 -26.66
C PRO A 248 9.05 -0.85 -25.13
N GLY A 249 9.98 -1.57 -24.50
CA GLY A 249 10.00 -1.83 -23.07
C GLY A 249 9.43 -3.18 -22.66
N GLU A 250 8.72 -3.88 -23.53
CA GLU A 250 8.18 -5.20 -23.24
C GLU A 250 9.22 -6.31 -23.39
N TRP A 251 9.00 -7.42 -22.67
CA TRP A 251 9.82 -8.62 -22.77
C TRP A 251 8.99 -9.89 -22.74
N PHE A 252 9.53 -10.94 -23.36
CA PHE A 252 8.94 -12.27 -23.41
C PHE A 252 10.02 -13.34 -23.16
N LEU A 253 9.70 -14.32 -22.32
CA LEU A 253 10.54 -15.47 -22.04
C LEU A 253 9.87 -16.74 -22.54
N ASP A 254 10.40 -17.31 -23.61
CA ASP A 254 10.05 -18.65 -24.04
C ASP A 254 10.83 -19.67 -23.19
N ARG A 255 10.18 -20.31 -22.25
CA ARG A 255 10.82 -21.27 -21.34
C ARG A 255 11.22 -22.57 -22.03
N ALA A 256 10.51 -22.95 -23.09
CA ALA A 256 10.80 -24.18 -23.82
C ALA A 256 12.12 -24.08 -24.60
N SER A 257 12.36 -22.99 -25.27
CA SER A 257 13.62 -22.72 -25.97
C SER A 257 14.71 -22.12 -25.07
N GLY A 258 14.32 -21.49 -23.95
CA GLY A 258 15.20 -20.71 -23.08
C GLY A 258 15.52 -19.33 -23.64
N VAL A 259 14.77 -18.82 -24.61
CA VAL A 259 15.05 -17.53 -25.25
C VAL A 259 14.29 -16.41 -24.57
N LEU A 260 15.04 -15.44 -24.05
CA LEU A 260 14.53 -14.15 -23.61
C LEU A 260 14.58 -13.17 -24.79
N SER A 261 13.45 -12.53 -25.08
CA SER A 261 13.31 -11.46 -26.06
C SER A 261 12.91 -10.16 -25.34
N TYR A 262 13.60 -9.08 -25.63
CA TYR A 262 13.32 -7.74 -25.10
C TYR A 262 13.18 -6.73 -26.25
N PHE A 263 12.15 -5.91 -26.23
CA PHE A 263 11.97 -4.80 -27.16
C PHE A 263 12.53 -3.53 -26.50
N PRO A 264 13.72 -3.05 -26.88
CA PRO A 264 14.37 -1.96 -26.17
C PRO A 264 13.58 -0.64 -26.30
N LEU A 265 13.66 0.18 -25.23
CA LEU A 265 13.16 1.55 -25.28
C LEU A 265 14.01 2.42 -26.20
N PRO A 266 13.45 3.48 -26.81
CA PRO A 266 14.23 4.43 -27.60
C PRO A 266 15.40 5.01 -26.77
N GLY A 267 16.61 4.92 -27.32
CA GLY A 267 17.83 5.40 -26.67
C GLY A 267 18.57 4.36 -25.82
N GLU A 268 18.04 3.16 -25.59
CA GLU A 268 18.79 2.07 -24.96
C GLU A 268 19.77 1.46 -25.97
N THR A 269 20.99 1.15 -25.50
CA THR A 269 22.03 0.50 -26.30
C THR A 269 22.55 -0.74 -25.57
N LEU A 270 23.04 -1.76 -26.31
CA LEU A 270 23.59 -2.97 -25.69
C LEU A 270 24.86 -2.72 -24.88
N GLU A 271 25.55 -1.65 -25.19
CA GLU A 271 26.82 -1.26 -24.57
C GLU A 271 26.61 -0.66 -23.17
N ASP A 272 25.52 0.10 -23.00
CA ASP A 272 25.26 0.90 -21.78
C ASP A 272 24.15 0.33 -20.88
N VAL A 273 23.41 -0.69 -21.37
CA VAL A 273 22.26 -1.23 -20.64
C VAL A 273 22.69 -2.17 -19.51
N GLU A 274 22.02 -2.05 -18.38
CA GLU A 274 22.02 -3.06 -17.35
C GLU A 274 20.70 -3.83 -17.37
N ILE A 275 20.75 -5.13 -17.63
CA ILE A 275 19.56 -6.01 -17.60
C ILE A 275 19.75 -7.01 -16.47
N VAL A 276 18.77 -7.08 -15.56
CA VAL A 276 18.79 -7.96 -14.39
C VAL A 276 17.51 -8.78 -14.33
N ALA A 277 17.67 -10.11 -14.16
CA ALA A 277 16.57 -11.02 -13.88
C ALA A 277 16.72 -11.61 -12.47
N PRO A 278 15.63 -11.75 -11.68
CA PRO A 278 15.68 -12.24 -10.32
C PRO A 278 16.15 -13.70 -10.24
N VAL A 279 16.89 -14.01 -9.17
CA VAL A 279 17.27 -15.36 -8.73
C VAL A 279 16.61 -15.66 -7.39
N VAL A 280 16.50 -14.64 -6.53
CA VAL A 280 15.76 -14.73 -5.27
C VAL A 280 14.27 -14.55 -5.55
N SER A 281 13.45 -15.50 -5.10
CA SER A 281 12.07 -15.57 -5.51
C SER A 281 11.17 -14.49 -4.86
N GLN A 282 11.27 -14.25 -3.54
CA GLN A 282 10.35 -13.35 -2.84
C GLN A 282 11.07 -12.44 -1.84
N THR A 283 11.71 -13.03 -0.84
CA THR A 283 12.34 -12.30 0.26
C THR A 283 13.85 -12.25 0.09
N LEU A 284 14.42 -11.05 0.11
CA LEU A 284 15.87 -10.83 0.04
C LEU A 284 16.50 -10.75 1.44
N VAL A 285 15.81 -10.07 2.37
CA VAL A 285 16.24 -9.94 3.76
C VAL A 285 15.13 -10.46 4.68
N ARG A 286 15.48 -11.39 5.56
CA ARG A 286 14.54 -12.01 6.51
C ARG A 286 15.00 -11.78 7.95
N LEU A 287 14.16 -11.14 8.78
CA LEU A 287 14.30 -11.15 10.22
C LEU A 287 13.40 -12.26 10.77
N GLN A 288 13.98 -13.33 11.26
CA GLN A 288 13.27 -14.55 11.64
C GLN A 288 13.44 -14.81 13.13
N GLY A 289 12.58 -14.20 13.92
CA GLY A 289 12.36 -14.57 15.32
C GLY A 289 11.51 -15.82 15.46
N GLU A 290 11.35 -16.26 16.68
CA GLU A 290 10.55 -17.41 17.09
C GLU A 290 9.63 -16.99 18.25
N PRO A 291 8.58 -16.19 17.97
CA PRO A 291 7.72 -15.62 19.01
C PRO A 291 7.11 -16.68 19.95
N GLY A 292 6.70 -17.82 19.40
CA GLY A 292 6.15 -18.94 20.20
C GLY A 292 7.13 -19.51 21.24
N GLU A 293 8.43 -19.25 21.09
CA GLU A 293 9.48 -19.64 22.03
C GLU A 293 10.06 -18.44 22.80
N GLY A 294 9.48 -17.25 22.62
CA GLY A 294 9.96 -16.02 23.26
C GLY A 294 11.35 -15.56 22.76
N ARG A 295 11.76 -15.96 21.56
CA ARG A 295 13.06 -15.63 20.97
C ARG A 295 12.89 -14.66 19.80
N TYR A 296 13.55 -13.53 19.86
CA TYR A 296 13.37 -12.42 18.93
C TYR A 296 14.67 -12.01 18.24
N VAL A 297 14.54 -11.40 17.05
CA VAL A 297 15.64 -10.67 16.43
C VAL A 297 15.59 -9.25 16.97
N GLU A 298 16.62 -8.84 17.71
CA GLU A 298 16.59 -7.58 18.43
C GLU A 298 17.80 -6.68 18.13
N HIS A 299 17.56 -5.36 18.11
CA HIS A 299 18.61 -4.33 18.02
C HIS A 299 19.57 -4.54 16.83
N VAL A 300 19.03 -4.96 15.68
CA VAL A 300 19.76 -5.00 14.41
C VAL A 300 19.39 -3.75 13.62
N ARG A 301 20.40 -3.06 13.05
CA ARG A 301 20.22 -1.83 12.29
C ARG A 301 20.77 -1.97 10.88
N PHE A 302 20.05 -1.40 9.91
CA PHE A 302 20.44 -1.31 8.52
C PHE A 302 20.47 0.16 8.11
N GLU A 303 21.61 0.67 7.65
CA GLU A 303 21.80 2.09 7.38
C GLU A 303 22.38 2.32 5.98
N GLY A 304 21.66 3.03 5.11
CA GLY A 304 22.11 3.45 3.79
C GLY A 304 22.30 2.32 2.78
N LEU A 305 21.61 1.20 2.93
CA LEU A 305 21.70 0.04 2.04
C LEU A 305 20.61 0.06 0.98
N GLN A 306 20.91 -0.42 -0.21
CA GLN A 306 19.95 -0.67 -1.28
C GLN A 306 19.66 -2.17 -1.39
N MET A 307 18.39 -2.54 -1.33
CA MET A 307 17.90 -3.92 -1.45
C MET A 307 17.06 -4.02 -2.71
N ARG A 308 17.48 -4.88 -3.68
CA ARG A 308 16.87 -4.87 -5.01
C ARG A 308 16.71 -6.27 -5.61
N HIS A 309 15.81 -6.39 -6.55
CA HIS A 309 15.66 -7.49 -7.51
C HIS A 309 15.18 -8.80 -6.88
N THR A 310 13.92 -8.87 -6.50
CA THR A 310 13.27 -10.16 -6.21
C THR A 310 12.22 -10.50 -7.27
N ASP A 311 11.88 -11.78 -7.39
CA ASP A 311 10.79 -12.23 -8.23
C ASP A 311 9.45 -12.22 -7.46
N ALA A 312 8.35 -12.41 -8.18
CA ALA A 312 7.04 -12.64 -7.63
C ALA A 312 6.70 -14.13 -7.71
N HIS A 313 6.15 -14.66 -6.63
CA HIS A 313 5.61 -16.01 -6.64
C HIS A 313 4.20 -16.02 -7.22
N LEU A 314 4.01 -16.71 -8.34
CA LEU A 314 2.73 -16.86 -9.05
C LEU A 314 2.33 -18.34 -9.09
N PRO A 315 1.78 -18.92 -8.01
CA PRO A 315 1.45 -20.35 -7.95
C PRO A 315 0.32 -20.70 -8.91
N LYS A 316 0.40 -21.88 -9.55
CA LYS A 316 -0.57 -22.33 -10.54
C LYS A 316 -1.91 -22.78 -9.95
N ASP A 317 -2.01 -23.06 -8.66
CA ASP A 317 -3.14 -23.72 -8.03
C ASP A 317 -3.96 -22.86 -7.07
N LEU A 318 -3.39 -21.83 -6.45
CA LEU A 318 -4.04 -21.03 -5.42
C LEU A 318 -3.68 -19.54 -5.58
N TYR A 319 -4.38 -18.82 -6.48
CA TYR A 319 -4.09 -17.42 -6.59
C TYR A 319 -5.31 -16.51 -6.65
N ASP A 320 -5.59 -15.91 -5.51
CA ASP A 320 -6.49 -14.78 -5.33
C ASP A 320 -5.71 -13.73 -4.53
N ALA A 321 -5.35 -12.62 -5.18
CA ALA A 321 -4.53 -11.58 -4.54
C ALA A 321 -5.22 -10.91 -3.34
N ARG A 322 -6.49 -11.16 -3.13
CA ARG A 322 -7.33 -10.54 -2.11
C ARG A 322 -7.15 -9.02 -2.01
N GLN A 323 -8.04 -8.36 -1.33
CA GLN A 323 -7.89 -6.94 -1.03
C GLN A 323 -6.60 -6.71 -0.22
N ALA A 324 -5.87 -5.63 -0.51
CA ALA A 324 -4.55 -5.30 -0.01
C ALA A 324 -3.44 -6.32 -0.33
N ALA A 325 -3.72 -7.33 -1.16
CA ALA A 325 -2.77 -8.38 -1.57
C ALA A 325 -2.03 -9.07 -0.39
N THR A 326 -2.66 -9.17 0.76
CA THR A 326 -2.08 -9.65 2.03
C THR A 326 -1.68 -11.13 2.05
N VAL A 327 -1.79 -11.82 0.92
CA VAL A 327 -1.30 -13.19 0.72
C VAL A 327 0.08 -13.23 0.06
N GLN A 328 0.63 -12.08 -0.30
CA GLN A 328 1.99 -11.94 -0.83
C GLN A 328 2.99 -11.78 0.31
N ASP A 329 4.27 -12.03 0.04
CA ASP A 329 5.35 -11.75 0.96
C ASP A 329 6.03 -10.39 0.64
N ALA A 330 7.18 -10.11 1.20
CA ALA A 330 7.91 -8.86 1.00
C ALA A 330 9.39 -9.09 0.74
N GLY A 331 10.01 -8.17 0.02
CA GLY A 331 11.46 -8.18 -0.20
C GLY A 331 12.25 -8.12 1.11
N LEU A 332 11.74 -7.36 2.10
CA LEU A 332 12.20 -7.38 3.47
C LEU A 332 11.04 -7.85 4.36
N LEU A 333 11.20 -8.99 5.01
CA LEU A 333 10.14 -9.64 5.79
C LEU A 333 10.63 -9.94 7.21
N ALA A 334 9.83 -9.54 8.21
CA ALA A 334 10.13 -9.73 9.62
C ALA A 334 9.00 -10.43 10.37
N ASP A 335 9.34 -11.45 11.14
CA ASP A 335 8.52 -12.03 12.20
C ASP A 335 9.33 -12.04 13.49
N GLY A 336 8.72 -11.67 14.61
CA GLY A 336 9.40 -11.62 15.90
C GLY A 336 10.62 -10.71 15.90
N ALA A 337 10.53 -9.53 15.27
CA ALA A 337 11.58 -8.52 15.27
C ALA A 337 11.26 -7.42 16.29
N ARG A 338 12.25 -7.03 17.10
CA ARG A 338 12.10 -5.98 18.11
C ARG A 338 13.25 -4.99 18.08
N HIS A 339 12.93 -3.69 18.19
CA HIS A 339 13.92 -2.61 18.21
C HIS A 339 14.86 -2.63 16.99
N CYS A 340 14.43 -3.20 15.87
CA CYS A 340 15.19 -3.17 14.63
C CYS A 340 14.96 -1.86 13.89
N VAL A 341 15.99 -1.36 13.20
CA VAL A 341 15.97 -0.04 12.56
C VAL A 341 16.41 -0.15 11.11
N PHE A 342 15.65 0.48 10.24
CA PHE A 342 16.00 0.68 8.82
C PHE A 342 16.00 2.18 8.56
N THR A 343 17.17 2.74 8.31
CA THR A 343 17.33 4.18 8.09
C THR A 343 18.11 4.45 6.80
N ASP A 344 17.67 5.44 6.03
CA ASP A 344 18.30 5.83 4.75
C ASP A 344 18.45 4.68 3.74
N CYS A 345 17.61 3.65 3.86
CA CYS A 345 17.64 2.50 2.97
C CYS A 345 16.79 2.70 1.72
N GLU A 346 17.17 2.05 0.63
CA GLU A 346 16.35 1.92 -0.55
C GLU A 346 15.87 0.47 -0.71
N VAL A 347 14.56 0.29 -0.90
CA VAL A 347 13.95 -1.02 -1.18
C VAL A 347 13.21 -0.91 -2.50
N ALA A 348 13.76 -1.48 -3.56
CA ALA A 348 13.27 -1.30 -4.92
C ALA A 348 13.29 -2.59 -5.74
N ASN A 349 12.55 -2.59 -6.86
CA ASN A 349 12.51 -3.73 -7.79
C ASN A 349 12.11 -5.04 -7.08
N MET A 350 11.13 -4.96 -6.18
CA MET A 350 10.62 -6.15 -5.49
C MET A 350 9.46 -6.76 -6.27
N GLY A 351 9.45 -8.07 -6.41
CA GLY A 351 8.36 -8.79 -7.09
C GLY A 351 7.03 -8.69 -6.34
N GLU A 352 7.08 -8.53 -5.02
CA GLU A 352 5.92 -8.43 -4.15
C GLU A 352 5.96 -7.13 -3.34
N HIS A 353 5.67 -7.14 -2.01
CA HIS A 353 5.74 -5.93 -1.18
C HIS A 353 7.19 -5.50 -0.92
N GLY A 354 7.38 -4.23 -0.55
CA GLY A 354 8.69 -3.72 -0.17
C GLY A 354 9.15 -4.25 1.19
N ILE A 355 8.46 -3.84 2.26
CA ILE A 355 8.81 -4.16 3.65
C ILE A 355 7.56 -4.69 4.37
N TRP A 356 7.74 -5.71 5.24
CA TRP A 356 6.66 -6.18 6.11
C TRP A 356 7.16 -6.60 7.50
N PHE A 357 6.71 -5.89 8.53
CA PHE A 357 6.78 -6.32 9.94
C PHE A 357 5.48 -7.06 10.26
N ARG A 358 5.52 -8.40 10.26
CA ARG A 358 4.33 -9.24 10.20
C ARG A 358 3.88 -9.70 11.60
N ASP A 359 4.46 -10.77 12.13
CA ASP A 359 4.01 -11.40 13.37
C ASP A 359 4.90 -10.97 14.55
N ASP A 360 4.26 -10.55 15.67
CA ASP A 360 4.92 -10.19 16.94
C ASP A 360 6.16 -9.26 16.78
N CYS A 361 6.00 -8.24 15.95
CA CYS A 361 7.02 -7.24 15.70
C CYS A 361 6.77 -5.99 16.54
N HIS A 362 7.77 -5.54 17.35
CA HIS A 362 7.60 -4.45 18.30
C HIS A 362 8.71 -3.41 18.22
N HIS A 363 8.34 -2.14 18.38
CA HIS A 363 9.28 -1.02 18.50
C HIS A 363 10.29 -0.93 17.35
N ASN A 364 9.93 -1.40 16.15
CA ASN A 364 10.78 -1.26 14.98
C ASN A 364 10.56 0.10 14.33
N LEU A 365 11.60 0.60 13.67
CA LEU A 365 11.60 1.88 13.00
C LEU A 365 12.01 1.71 11.53
N VAL A 366 11.18 2.25 10.63
CA VAL A 366 11.53 2.51 9.24
C VAL A 366 11.53 4.01 9.05
N GLU A 367 12.68 4.60 8.85
CA GLU A 367 12.86 6.04 8.78
C GLU A 367 13.64 6.45 7.54
N ARG A 368 13.15 7.44 6.84
CA ARG A 368 13.85 8.02 5.68
C ARG A 368 14.24 6.98 4.62
N CYS A 369 13.35 6.01 4.39
CA CYS A 369 13.55 4.96 3.42
C CYS A 369 12.84 5.27 2.10
N HIS A 370 13.49 4.96 0.97
CA HIS A 370 12.94 5.07 -0.38
C HIS A 370 12.44 3.70 -0.85
N VAL A 371 11.11 3.51 -0.94
CA VAL A 371 10.47 2.22 -1.23
C VAL A 371 9.68 2.34 -2.52
N HIS A 372 10.15 1.71 -3.60
CA HIS A 372 9.58 1.95 -4.92
C HIS A 372 9.77 0.80 -5.93
N ASP A 373 9.12 0.89 -7.10
CA ASP A 373 9.11 -0.12 -8.16
C ASP A 373 8.77 -1.53 -7.61
N LEU A 374 7.53 -1.65 -7.10
CA LEU A 374 7.07 -2.83 -6.39
C LEU A 374 5.99 -3.57 -7.16
N GLY A 375 6.07 -4.89 -7.21
CA GLY A 375 4.98 -5.72 -7.71
C GLY A 375 3.73 -5.61 -6.85
N GLY A 376 3.90 -5.45 -5.53
CA GLY A 376 2.88 -5.26 -4.52
C GLY A 376 2.87 -3.87 -3.91
N GLY A 377 2.61 -3.79 -2.60
CA GLY A 377 2.54 -2.54 -1.84
C GLY A 377 3.88 -2.14 -1.21
N GLY A 378 3.88 -1.00 -0.53
CA GLY A 378 5.09 -0.42 0.05
C GLY A 378 5.49 -1.04 1.38
N ILE A 379 4.95 -0.51 2.48
CA ILE A 379 5.34 -0.91 3.84
C ILE A 379 4.12 -1.46 4.58
N TYR A 380 4.23 -2.68 5.11
CA TYR A 380 3.18 -3.38 5.81
C TYR A 380 3.58 -3.61 7.27
N VAL A 381 2.63 -3.38 8.18
CA VAL A 381 2.78 -3.60 9.62
C VAL A 381 1.58 -4.39 10.12
N GLY A 382 1.83 -5.45 10.88
CA GLY A 382 0.78 -6.31 11.41
C GLY A 382 0.56 -7.56 10.57
N GLU A 383 -0.47 -8.31 10.92
CA GLU A 383 -0.63 -9.67 10.49
C GLU A 383 -1.72 -9.90 9.47
N LYS A 384 -1.45 -10.82 8.57
CA LYS A 384 -2.41 -11.32 7.58
C LYS A 384 -3.39 -12.35 8.16
N TRP A 385 -3.11 -12.93 9.32
CA TRP A 385 -3.78 -14.14 9.82
C TRP A 385 -5.07 -13.89 10.59
N ARG A 386 -5.29 -12.68 11.09
CA ARG A 386 -6.35 -12.37 12.06
C ARG A 386 -7.63 -11.83 11.44
N TRP A 387 -7.90 -12.16 10.24
CA TRP A 387 -9.08 -11.72 9.52
C TRP A 387 -10.30 -12.56 9.90
N GLY A 388 -11.32 -11.88 10.31
CA GLY A 388 -12.57 -12.48 10.73
C GLY A 388 -13.13 -13.51 9.75
N ASN A 389 -14.10 -14.25 10.21
CA ASN A 389 -14.73 -15.45 9.67
C ASN A 389 -15.14 -15.47 8.17
N ASN A 390 -14.87 -14.43 7.39
CA ASN A 390 -15.29 -14.34 5.99
C ASN A 390 -14.26 -14.85 4.97
N CYS A 391 -13.11 -15.35 5.44
CA CYS A 391 -12.13 -16.00 4.58
C CYS A 391 -12.25 -17.51 4.69
N PRO A 392 -12.72 -18.23 3.66
CA PRO A 392 -12.77 -19.69 3.68
C PRO A 392 -11.38 -20.27 3.93
N GLY A 393 -11.24 -21.07 4.99
CA GLY A 393 -9.99 -21.74 5.37
C GLY A 393 -9.19 -21.05 6.49
N TRP A 394 -9.72 -20.01 7.10
CA TRP A 394 -9.07 -19.29 8.21
C TRP A 394 -9.77 -19.60 9.53
N PRO A 395 -9.03 -20.00 10.59
CA PRO A 395 -9.59 -20.07 11.92
C PRO A 395 -9.90 -18.63 12.38
N GLY A 396 -11.19 -18.30 12.53
CA GLY A 396 -11.60 -17.07 13.20
C GLY A 396 -11.19 -17.16 14.66
N TYR A 397 -10.40 -16.20 15.14
CA TYR A 397 -10.22 -16.06 16.59
C TYR A 397 -11.51 -15.46 17.16
N LYS A 398 -12.07 -16.12 18.15
CA LYS A 398 -13.32 -15.69 18.79
C LYS A 398 -13.09 -14.67 19.90
N ASP A 399 -11.90 -14.67 20.49
CA ASP A 399 -11.55 -13.82 21.62
C ASP A 399 -10.20 -13.12 21.39
N LEU A 400 -10.14 -11.79 21.55
CA LEU A 400 -8.91 -11.00 21.46
C LEU A 400 -7.85 -11.44 22.47
N GLU A 401 -8.30 -11.84 23.67
CA GLU A 401 -7.42 -12.33 24.74
C GLU A 401 -6.67 -13.61 24.38
N SER A 402 -7.15 -14.33 23.34
CA SER A 402 -6.50 -15.55 22.84
C SER A 402 -5.46 -15.31 21.74
N ILE A 403 -5.22 -14.06 21.33
CA ILE A 403 -4.22 -13.71 20.32
C ILE A 403 -2.85 -13.57 21.02
N PRO A 404 -1.96 -14.55 20.88
CA PRO A 404 -0.74 -14.61 21.71
C PRO A 404 0.32 -13.56 21.31
N HIS A 405 0.27 -13.02 20.09
CA HIS A 405 1.37 -12.23 19.51
C HIS A 405 0.82 -11.05 18.70
N VAL A 406 0.69 -9.88 19.31
CA VAL A 406 0.22 -8.65 18.66
C VAL A 406 1.42 -7.84 18.19
N THR A 407 1.46 -7.46 16.92
CA THR A 407 2.44 -6.51 16.40
C THR A 407 2.06 -5.09 16.85
N GLU A 408 2.99 -4.38 17.54
CA GLU A 408 2.69 -3.07 18.10
C GLU A 408 3.90 -2.14 18.26
N HIS A 409 3.63 -0.84 18.48
CA HIS A 409 4.64 0.19 18.72
C HIS A 409 5.67 0.34 17.58
N ASN A 410 5.30 0.03 16.33
CA ASN A 410 6.18 0.23 15.19
C ASN A 410 5.99 1.64 14.60
N THR A 411 7.05 2.18 14.02
CA THR A 411 7.03 3.51 13.42
C THR A 411 7.49 3.45 11.96
N VAL A 412 6.72 4.09 11.08
CA VAL A 412 7.08 4.36 9.68
C VAL A 412 7.05 5.87 9.50
N ASP A 413 8.22 6.47 9.44
CA ASP A 413 8.35 7.92 9.44
C ASP A 413 9.24 8.43 8.30
N ASN A 414 8.84 9.55 7.71
CA ASN A 414 9.64 10.26 6.71
C ASN A 414 10.10 9.38 5.54
N CYS A 415 9.26 8.43 5.10
CA CYS A 415 9.56 7.53 4.00
C CYS A 415 8.92 7.99 2.70
N PHE A 416 9.61 7.77 1.57
CA PHE A 416 9.05 7.97 0.23
C PHE A 416 8.63 6.63 -0.37
N VAL A 417 7.31 6.43 -0.51
CA VAL A 417 6.70 5.19 -1.00
C VAL A 417 5.96 5.47 -2.30
N HIS A 418 6.41 4.90 -3.42
CA HIS A 418 5.78 5.17 -4.71
C HIS A 418 6.00 4.08 -5.76
N ASN A 419 5.35 4.23 -6.92
CA ASN A 419 5.51 3.34 -8.07
C ASN A 419 5.33 1.86 -7.69
N GLY A 420 4.23 1.56 -7.02
CA GLY A 420 3.88 0.21 -6.57
C GLY A 420 2.67 -0.38 -7.28
N CYS A 421 2.23 -1.57 -6.82
CA CYS A 421 1.04 -2.26 -7.31
C CYS A 421 1.12 -2.70 -8.78
N HIS A 422 2.32 -3.02 -9.31
CA HIS A 422 2.47 -3.40 -10.70
C HIS A 422 1.83 -4.75 -11.04
N LEU A 423 1.95 -5.74 -10.15
CA LEU A 423 1.38 -7.09 -10.33
C LEU A 423 0.11 -7.28 -9.51
N PHE A 424 0.11 -6.77 -8.29
CA PHE A 424 -0.95 -6.90 -7.30
C PHE A 424 -1.64 -5.55 -7.13
N THR A 425 -2.52 -5.23 -8.08
CA THR A 425 -3.10 -3.88 -8.25
C THR A 425 -3.92 -3.40 -7.05
N GLY A 426 -4.45 -4.32 -6.22
CA GLY A 426 -5.16 -4.01 -4.99
C GLY A 426 -4.25 -3.82 -3.77
N SER A 427 -2.93 -3.70 -3.94
CA SER A 427 -1.98 -3.45 -2.86
C SER A 427 -2.02 -2.00 -2.38
N ILE A 428 -1.45 -1.73 -1.22
CA ILE A 428 -1.56 -0.46 -0.50
C ILE A 428 -0.18 0.16 -0.29
N GLY A 429 -0.09 1.48 -0.29
CA GLY A 429 1.15 2.18 -0.03
C GLY A 429 1.72 1.85 1.36
N ILE A 430 0.97 2.15 2.43
CA ILE A 430 1.31 1.72 3.79
C ILE A 430 0.09 1.05 4.41
N TRP A 431 0.24 -0.22 4.82
CA TRP A 431 -0.82 -1.01 5.40
C TRP A 431 -0.52 -1.34 6.87
N VAL A 432 -1.48 -1.00 7.75
CA VAL A 432 -1.45 -1.33 9.17
C VAL A 432 -2.59 -2.31 9.42
N GLY A 433 -2.29 -3.59 9.52
CA GLY A 433 -3.26 -4.65 9.72
C GLY A 433 -3.77 -4.70 11.15
N GLN A 434 -3.94 -5.89 11.72
CA GLN A 434 -4.31 -6.09 13.11
C GLN A 434 -3.13 -5.74 14.04
N ALA A 435 -2.72 -4.46 14.06
CA ALA A 435 -1.58 -3.92 14.81
C ALA A 435 -2.00 -2.71 15.64
N ALA A 436 -1.31 -2.50 16.76
CA ALA A 436 -1.60 -1.42 17.70
C ALA A 436 -0.44 -0.43 17.87
N HIS A 437 -0.77 0.78 18.38
CA HIS A 437 0.22 1.81 18.70
C HIS A 437 1.23 2.10 17.57
N THR A 438 0.83 1.84 16.31
CA THR A 438 1.67 2.08 15.14
C THR A 438 1.57 3.55 14.73
N THR A 439 2.71 4.17 14.50
CA THR A 439 2.80 5.55 13.98
C THR A 439 3.21 5.51 12.51
N VAL A 440 2.42 6.16 11.66
CA VAL A 440 2.71 6.40 10.23
C VAL A 440 2.71 7.91 10.04
N SER A 441 3.89 8.51 9.92
CA SER A 441 4.03 9.97 9.95
C SER A 441 4.98 10.51 8.89
N HIS A 442 4.67 11.70 8.39
CA HIS A 442 5.54 12.44 7.46
C HIS A 442 5.96 11.67 6.21
N ASN A 443 5.17 10.67 5.78
CA ASN A 443 5.49 9.92 4.56
C ASN A 443 4.95 10.63 3.33
N GLU A 444 5.69 10.52 2.24
CA GLU A 444 5.26 10.84 0.88
C GLU A 444 4.79 9.55 0.21
N ILE A 445 3.50 9.46 -0.15
CA ILE A 445 2.90 8.24 -0.71
C ILE A 445 2.20 8.59 -2.00
N CYS A 446 2.69 8.07 -3.14
CA CYS A 446 2.09 8.37 -4.44
C CYS A 446 2.28 7.23 -5.45
N ASP A 447 1.66 7.39 -6.62
CA ASP A 447 1.77 6.46 -7.74
C ASP A 447 1.47 4.99 -7.36
N MET A 448 0.39 4.80 -6.58
CA MET A 448 -0.17 3.50 -6.20
C MET A 448 -1.49 3.26 -6.94
N SER A 449 -1.77 2.02 -7.34
CA SER A 449 -3.02 1.70 -8.07
C SER A 449 -4.25 1.57 -7.17
N TYR A 450 -4.08 1.59 -5.85
CA TYR A 450 -5.14 1.45 -4.85
C TYR A 450 -4.92 2.45 -3.71
N SER A 451 -5.39 2.15 -2.48
CA SER A 451 -5.33 3.09 -1.35
C SER A 451 -3.91 3.47 -0.94
N GLY A 452 -3.73 4.72 -0.49
CA GLY A 452 -2.45 5.22 0.01
C GLY A 452 -2.08 4.61 1.36
N VAL A 453 -2.92 4.82 2.38
CA VAL A 453 -2.77 4.21 3.71
C VAL A 453 -4.03 3.42 4.06
N SER A 454 -3.86 2.31 4.79
CA SER A 454 -5.00 1.53 5.26
C SER A 454 -4.78 1.00 6.67
N VAL A 455 -5.82 1.03 7.52
CA VAL A 455 -5.74 0.66 8.96
C VAL A 455 -6.88 -0.26 9.35
N GLY A 456 -6.59 -1.24 10.21
CA GLY A 456 -7.61 -2.09 10.85
C GLY A 456 -7.66 -3.50 10.27
N TRP A 457 -8.65 -3.78 9.38
CA TRP A 457 -8.81 -5.05 8.66
C TRP A 457 -9.51 -6.16 9.44
N ASP A 458 -10.62 -5.79 10.07
CA ASP A 458 -11.59 -6.73 10.63
C ASP A 458 -13.02 -6.37 10.18
N TRP A 459 -13.67 -7.25 9.43
CA TRP A 459 -15.06 -7.09 8.96
C TRP A 459 -16.11 -7.49 9.99
N SER A 460 -15.73 -8.07 11.12
CA SER A 460 -16.68 -8.67 12.07
C SER A 460 -17.45 -7.64 12.89
N GLY A 461 -16.91 -6.44 13.08
CA GLY A 461 -17.44 -5.44 14.02
C GLY A 461 -17.22 -5.78 15.49
N ASN A 462 -16.44 -6.84 15.78
CA ASN A 462 -16.01 -7.17 17.13
C ASN A 462 -14.84 -6.30 17.55
N SER A 463 -14.44 -6.38 18.82
CA SER A 463 -13.19 -5.80 19.29
C SER A 463 -11.99 -6.34 18.47
N SER A 464 -11.03 -5.47 18.21
CA SER A 464 -9.91 -5.68 17.29
C SER A 464 -8.59 -5.44 18.02
N THR A 465 -7.51 -6.10 17.60
CA THR A 465 -6.16 -5.77 18.06
C THR A 465 -5.62 -4.49 17.42
N SER A 466 -6.32 -3.93 16.44
CA SER A 466 -5.99 -2.61 15.88
C SER A 466 -6.53 -1.51 16.78
N HIS A 467 -5.66 -0.77 17.47
CA HIS A 467 -6.05 0.36 18.33
C HIS A 467 -4.91 1.35 18.52
N HIS A 468 -5.25 2.58 18.89
CA HIS A 468 -4.31 3.65 19.22
C HIS A 468 -3.23 3.89 18.14
N ASN A 469 -3.57 3.66 16.86
CA ASN A 469 -2.68 3.96 15.75
C ASN A 469 -2.74 5.46 15.42
N THR A 470 -1.63 6.03 15.00
CA THR A 470 -1.53 7.44 14.60
C THR A 470 -1.09 7.54 13.14
N ILE A 471 -1.95 8.14 12.30
CA ILE A 471 -1.66 8.40 10.89
C ILE A 471 -1.66 9.91 10.71
N GLU A 472 -0.47 10.52 10.65
CA GLU A 472 -0.38 11.99 10.69
C GLU A 472 0.64 12.57 9.74
N ARG A 473 0.36 13.77 9.24
CA ARG A 473 1.27 14.56 8.40
C ARG A 473 1.82 13.80 7.19
N ASN A 474 1.05 12.85 6.68
CA ASN A 474 1.41 12.19 5.42
C ASN A 474 0.91 13.02 4.24
N HIS A 475 1.67 13.04 3.17
CA HIS A 475 1.28 13.57 1.88
C HIS A 475 0.94 12.40 0.95
N ILE A 476 -0.34 12.27 0.60
CA ILE A 476 -0.88 11.11 -0.13
C ILE A 476 -1.53 11.61 -1.41
N HIS A 477 -0.99 11.23 -2.56
CA HIS A 477 -1.48 11.80 -3.81
C HIS A 477 -1.20 10.93 -5.05
N HIS A 478 -1.86 11.27 -6.18
CA HIS A 478 -1.71 10.58 -7.46
C HIS A 478 -1.86 9.07 -7.32
N ILE A 479 -2.98 8.63 -6.73
CA ILE A 479 -3.28 7.22 -6.49
C ILE A 479 -4.56 6.77 -7.19
N GLY A 480 -4.69 5.44 -7.38
CA GLY A 480 -5.83 4.81 -8.02
C GLY A 480 -5.71 4.70 -9.53
N HIS A 481 -5.26 5.76 -10.20
CA HIS A 481 -5.04 5.84 -11.66
C HIS A 481 -6.22 5.33 -12.51
N ARG A 482 -7.46 5.38 -11.98
CA ARG A 482 -8.66 4.79 -12.56
C ARG A 482 -8.55 3.28 -12.80
N LYS A 483 -7.62 2.62 -12.10
CA LYS A 483 -7.37 1.18 -12.23
C LYS A 483 -8.24 0.36 -11.29
N MET A 484 -8.36 0.79 -10.05
CA MET A 484 -9.12 0.11 -9.00
C MET A 484 -10.28 0.94 -8.50
N ASN A 485 -11.15 0.31 -7.71
CA ASN A 485 -12.34 0.92 -7.12
C ASN A 485 -12.41 0.59 -5.63
N ASP A 486 -13.31 1.25 -4.89
CA ASP A 486 -13.53 0.97 -3.46
C ASP A 486 -12.26 1.24 -2.64
N MET A 487 -11.76 2.48 -2.76
CA MET A 487 -10.46 2.90 -2.27
C MET A 487 -10.47 4.32 -1.70
N ALA A 488 -9.39 4.70 -1.04
CA ALA A 488 -9.21 6.06 -0.53
C ALA A 488 -7.75 6.48 -0.41
N GLY A 489 -7.54 7.78 -0.17
CA GLY A 489 -6.26 8.25 0.37
C GLY A 489 -5.93 7.55 1.68
N ILE A 490 -6.85 7.62 2.66
CA ILE A 490 -6.78 6.81 3.88
C ILE A 490 -8.06 5.98 4.01
N TYR A 491 -7.88 4.66 4.15
CA TYR A 491 -8.96 3.67 4.28
C TYR A 491 -8.88 2.98 5.64
N THR A 492 -10.01 2.82 6.33
CA THR A 492 -10.06 2.04 7.57
C THR A 492 -11.10 0.94 7.50
N LEU A 493 -10.93 -0.12 8.30
CA LEU A 493 -11.84 -1.26 8.32
C LEU A 493 -11.84 -1.92 9.71
N GLY A 494 -13.03 -1.95 10.33
CA GLY A 494 -13.22 -2.54 11.66
C GLY A 494 -12.99 -1.57 12.82
N VAL A 495 -13.30 -2.05 14.01
CA VAL A 495 -13.18 -1.29 15.27
C VAL A 495 -11.71 -0.98 15.55
N SER A 496 -11.38 0.30 15.79
CA SER A 496 -9.99 0.75 16.01
C SER A 496 -9.93 1.89 17.05
N PRO A 497 -10.22 1.59 18.33
CA PRO A 497 -10.38 2.60 19.37
C PRO A 497 -9.09 3.40 19.59
N GLY A 498 -9.27 4.71 19.77
CA GLY A 498 -8.15 5.63 20.01
C GLY A 498 -7.25 5.89 18.78
N THR A 499 -7.58 5.33 17.63
CA THR A 499 -6.86 5.63 16.37
C THR A 499 -7.18 7.04 15.90
N VAL A 500 -6.14 7.77 15.46
CA VAL A 500 -6.23 9.17 15.03
C VAL A 500 -5.65 9.34 13.63
N LEU A 501 -6.45 9.94 12.74
CA LEU A 501 -6.04 10.37 11.40
C LEU A 501 -6.00 11.90 11.40
N ARG A 502 -4.80 12.51 11.37
CA ARG A 502 -4.71 13.97 11.52
C ARG A 502 -3.62 14.64 10.69
N ASN A 503 -3.89 15.88 10.30
CA ASN A 503 -2.93 16.74 9.58
C ASN A 503 -2.38 16.11 8.30
N ASN A 504 -3.09 15.15 7.69
CA ASN A 504 -2.71 14.58 6.41
C ASN A 504 -3.16 15.49 5.26
N HIS A 505 -2.34 15.55 4.21
CA HIS A 505 -2.67 16.19 2.96
C HIS A 505 -2.91 15.12 1.89
N ILE A 506 -4.14 15.06 1.37
CA ILE A 506 -4.60 13.99 0.48
C ILE A 506 -5.17 14.61 -0.78
N HIS A 507 -4.69 14.22 -1.97
CA HIS A 507 -5.23 14.74 -3.21
C HIS A 507 -5.00 13.81 -4.42
N ASP A 508 -5.63 14.11 -5.56
CA ASP A 508 -5.54 13.33 -6.79
C ASP A 508 -5.82 11.83 -6.56
N VAL A 509 -6.94 11.55 -5.91
CA VAL A 509 -7.43 10.17 -5.68
C VAL A 509 -8.42 9.81 -6.78
N GLN A 510 -8.01 8.97 -7.73
CA GLN A 510 -8.75 8.68 -8.95
C GLN A 510 -9.14 7.19 -9.06
N ALA A 511 -10.38 6.86 -8.67
CA ALA A 511 -10.90 5.51 -8.77
C ALA A 511 -11.48 5.20 -10.16
N TYR A 512 -11.53 3.91 -10.48
CA TYR A 512 -12.21 3.41 -11.66
C TYR A 512 -13.73 3.57 -11.56
N GLN A 513 -14.34 4.10 -12.58
CA GLN A 513 -15.80 4.17 -12.69
C GLN A 513 -16.32 2.97 -13.49
N SER A 514 -17.03 2.05 -12.84
CA SER A 514 -17.59 0.89 -13.51
C SER A 514 -18.70 1.26 -14.50
N PRO A 515 -18.98 0.44 -15.52
CA PRO A 515 -20.09 0.66 -16.44
C PRO A 515 -21.47 0.74 -15.78
N LYS A 516 -21.60 0.23 -14.54
CA LYS A 516 -22.82 0.34 -13.73
C LYS A 516 -22.89 1.65 -12.94
N GLY A 517 -21.97 2.58 -13.16
CA GLY A 517 -21.90 3.86 -12.48
C GLY A 517 -21.39 3.77 -11.03
N TYR A 518 -20.79 2.64 -10.65
CA TYR A 518 -20.14 2.50 -9.36
C TYR A 518 -18.73 3.07 -9.45
N CYS A 519 -18.47 4.08 -8.63
CA CYS A 519 -17.17 4.68 -8.45
C CYS A 519 -17.03 5.01 -6.97
N LEU A 520 -15.98 4.55 -6.34
CA LEU A 520 -15.68 4.86 -4.95
C LEU A 520 -14.17 5.07 -4.79
N GLY A 521 -13.78 6.34 -4.88
CA GLY A 521 -12.46 6.85 -4.56
C GLY A 521 -12.64 8.03 -3.63
N ALA A 522 -12.40 7.84 -2.34
CA ALA A 522 -12.60 8.86 -1.33
C ALA A 522 -11.28 9.49 -0.88
N GLY A 523 -11.33 10.70 -0.33
CA GLY A 523 -10.21 11.25 0.42
C GLY A 523 -9.95 10.39 1.65
N ILE A 524 -10.95 10.26 2.53
CA ILE A 524 -10.91 9.37 3.69
C ILE A 524 -12.15 8.47 3.68
N TYR A 525 -11.95 7.17 3.83
CA TYR A 525 -13.00 6.16 3.81
C TYR A 525 -12.95 5.26 5.04
N LEU A 526 -13.99 5.35 5.84
CA LEU A 526 -14.25 4.47 6.97
C LEU A 526 -15.19 3.36 6.49
N ASP A 527 -14.62 2.22 6.13
CA ASP A 527 -15.41 1.08 5.64
C ASP A 527 -15.98 0.27 6.81
N GLN A 528 -16.60 -0.80 6.49
CA GLN A 528 -17.46 -1.63 7.33
C GLN A 528 -16.92 -1.81 8.76
N SER A 529 -17.77 -1.45 9.71
CA SER A 529 -17.51 -1.56 11.16
C SER A 529 -16.39 -0.66 11.69
N SER A 530 -15.90 0.31 10.91
CA SER A 530 -14.92 1.28 11.43
C SER A 530 -15.51 2.07 12.58
N ALA A 531 -14.90 1.98 13.75
CA ALA A 531 -15.44 2.61 14.95
C ALA A 531 -14.35 3.18 15.87
N GLU A 532 -14.77 4.23 16.63
CA GLU A 532 -13.96 4.88 17.67
C GLU A 532 -12.69 5.56 17.15
N ILE A 533 -12.76 6.06 15.89
CA ILE A 533 -11.66 6.73 15.20
C ILE A 533 -11.88 8.25 15.20
N THR A 534 -10.82 9.01 15.41
CA THR A 534 -10.82 10.47 15.30
C THR A 534 -10.14 10.90 14.00
N ILE A 535 -10.85 11.68 13.18
CA ILE A 535 -10.41 12.23 11.91
C ILE A 535 -10.40 13.75 12.04
N GLN A 536 -9.24 14.38 12.13
CA GLN A 536 -9.20 15.80 12.40
C GLN A 536 -8.07 16.53 11.67
N ASP A 537 -8.32 17.79 11.34
CA ASP A 537 -7.32 18.69 10.75
C ASP A 537 -6.69 18.14 9.46
N ASN A 538 -7.41 17.32 8.65
CA ASN A 538 -6.95 16.84 7.36
C ASN A 538 -7.44 17.74 6.23
N VAL A 539 -6.67 17.82 5.15
CA VAL A 539 -7.06 18.46 3.89
C VAL A 539 -7.11 17.41 2.80
N CYS A 540 -8.30 17.24 2.20
CA CYS A 540 -8.52 16.34 1.07
C CYS A 540 -9.07 17.14 -0.11
N HIS A 541 -8.45 17.05 -1.29
CA HIS A 541 -8.93 17.75 -2.48
C HIS A 541 -8.69 16.98 -3.78
N ASP A 542 -9.32 17.39 -4.87
CA ASP A 542 -9.21 16.75 -6.19
C ASP A 542 -9.44 15.23 -6.13
N VAL A 543 -10.58 14.84 -5.52
CA VAL A 543 -10.95 13.45 -5.29
C VAL A 543 -12.14 13.08 -6.17
N SER A 544 -12.06 11.94 -6.84
CA SER A 544 -13.03 11.53 -7.86
C SER A 544 -14.44 11.27 -7.34
N ASN A 545 -14.62 10.99 -6.06
CA ASN A 545 -15.92 10.57 -5.55
C ASN A 545 -16.33 11.30 -4.27
N ALA A 546 -15.84 10.94 -3.10
CA ALA A 546 -16.24 11.56 -1.84
C ALA A 546 -15.04 12.16 -1.10
N GLY A 547 -15.20 13.35 -0.52
CA GLY A 547 -14.19 13.89 0.37
C GLY A 547 -14.04 13.02 1.62
N PHE A 548 -15.17 12.67 2.23
CA PHE A 548 -15.27 11.74 3.36
C PHE A 548 -16.43 10.77 3.13
N PHE A 549 -16.19 9.50 3.42
CA PHE A 549 -17.20 8.46 3.36
C PHE A 549 -17.11 7.52 4.56
N ILE A 550 -18.26 7.23 5.19
CA ILE A 550 -18.40 6.16 6.18
C ILE A 550 -19.44 5.14 5.71
N HIS A 551 -19.01 3.87 5.64
CA HIS A 551 -19.83 2.73 5.27
C HIS A 551 -19.99 1.81 6.48
N HIS A 552 -20.98 2.12 7.31
CA HIS A 552 -21.32 1.43 8.57
C HIS A 552 -20.22 1.52 9.64
N GLY A 553 -20.43 2.31 10.64
CA GLY A 553 -19.48 2.48 11.75
C GLY A 553 -20.05 3.32 12.88
N ALA A 554 -19.38 3.31 14.03
CA ALA A 554 -19.89 3.94 15.25
C ALA A 554 -18.84 4.80 15.97
N ASN A 555 -19.31 5.81 16.69
CA ASN A 555 -18.49 6.63 17.59
C ASN A 555 -17.29 7.31 16.91
N ASN A 556 -17.34 7.54 15.60
CA ASN A 556 -16.28 8.23 14.88
C ASN A 556 -16.46 9.74 14.99
N ARG A 557 -15.35 10.48 14.98
CA ARG A 557 -15.32 11.94 15.13
C ARG A 557 -14.59 12.57 13.93
N VAL A 558 -15.33 13.33 13.11
CA VAL A 558 -14.83 14.02 11.92
C VAL A 558 -14.83 15.52 12.20
N LEU A 559 -13.66 16.07 12.54
CA LEU A 559 -13.53 17.39 13.15
C LEU A 559 -12.54 18.29 12.42
N ASN A 560 -12.96 19.49 12.07
CA ASN A 560 -12.07 20.51 11.49
C ASN A 560 -11.29 20.04 10.27
N ASN A 561 -11.92 19.29 9.35
CA ASN A 561 -11.30 18.89 8.10
C ASN A 561 -11.74 19.80 6.95
N VAL A 562 -10.93 19.84 5.88
CA VAL A 562 -11.28 20.48 4.61
C VAL A 562 -11.41 19.41 3.54
N PHE A 563 -12.60 19.33 2.92
CA PHE A 563 -12.90 18.50 1.77
C PHE A 563 -13.23 19.43 0.59
N ALA A 564 -12.25 19.66 -0.28
CA ALA A 564 -12.34 20.68 -1.34
C ALA A 564 -12.19 20.06 -2.73
N GLU A 565 -12.74 20.73 -3.74
CA GLU A 565 -12.65 20.31 -5.15
C GLU A 565 -13.05 18.82 -5.33
N ILE A 566 -14.14 18.42 -4.67
CA ILE A 566 -14.63 17.04 -4.75
C ILE A 566 -15.47 16.90 -6.02
N GLU A 567 -15.04 16.02 -6.96
CA GLU A 567 -15.73 15.80 -8.24
C GLU A 567 -17.13 15.19 -8.06
N ALA A 568 -17.35 14.47 -6.96
CA ALA A 568 -18.62 13.86 -6.58
C ALA A 568 -19.23 13.00 -7.70
N ASN A 569 -18.42 12.23 -8.40
CA ASN A 569 -18.81 11.36 -9.51
C ASN A 569 -19.58 10.12 -9.04
N GLY A 570 -20.44 9.59 -9.91
CA GLY A 570 -21.16 8.35 -9.66
C GLY A 570 -22.30 8.45 -8.63
N ARG A 571 -22.77 7.29 -8.18
CA ARG A 571 -23.91 7.18 -7.25
C ARG A 571 -23.58 7.59 -5.81
N ILE A 572 -22.31 7.46 -5.42
CA ILE A 572 -21.82 7.65 -4.05
C ILE A 572 -21.05 8.98 -3.92
N GLY A 573 -21.06 9.81 -4.96
CA GLY A 573 -20.31 11.06 -5.02
C GLY A 573 -20.98 12.17 -4.21
N TRP A 574 -20.39 12.48 -3.04
CA TRP A 574 -20.81 13.54 -2.13
C TRP A 574 -19.62 14.16 -1.41
N GLY A 575 -19.72 15.39 -1.01
CA GLY A 575 -18.67 16.02 -0.19
C GLY A 575 -18.42 15.21 1.10
N MET A 576 -19.48 14.93 1.85
CA MET A 576 -19.50 13.97 2.97
C MET A 576 -20.66 12.98 2.80
N TYR A 577 -20.38 11.71 3.01
CA TYR A 577 -21.39 10.66 2.91
C TYR A 577 -21.37 9.71 4.11
N PHE A 578 -22.51 9.51 4.73
CA PHE A 578 -22.69 8.65 5.90
C PHE A 578 -23.70 7.57 5.59
N THR A 579 -23.36 6.30 5.82
CA THR A 579 -24.33 5.21 5.76
C THR A 579 -24.40 4.45 7.07
N SER A 580 -25.58 3.94 7.41
CA SER A 580 -25.82 3.04 8.53
C SER A 580 -26.59 1.83 8.06
N ARG A 581 -26.20 0.65 8.47
CA ARG A 581 -26.86 -0.63 8.15
C ARG A 581 -27.22 -1.44 9.38
N LEU A 582 -26.48 -1.26 10.46
CA LEU A 582 -26.56 -2.08 11.65
C LEU A 582 -27.50 -1.46 12.71
N GLY A 583 -28.27 -0.44 12.35
CA GLY A 583 -29.21 0.22 13.26
C GLY A 583 -28.51 0.82 14.47
N LYS A 584 -28.87 0.37 15.69
CA LYS A 584 -28.31 0.93 16.93
C LYS A 584 -26.79 0.77 17.06
N ALA A 585 -26.16 -0.18 16.36
CA ALA A 585 -24.73 -0.40 16.42
C ALA A 585 -23.91 0.66 15.65
N ASP A 586 -24.50 1.38 14.71
CA ASP A 586 -23.81 2.42 13.91
C ASP A 586 -24.01 3.84 14.46
N ARG A 587 -24.22 4.02 15.75
CA ARG A 587 -24.55 5.32 16.37
C ARG A 587 -23.31 6.07 16.85
N GLY A 588 -23.54 7.33 17.25
CA GLY A 588 -22.56 8.17 17.93
C GLY A 588 -21.50 8.80 17.00
N ASN A 589 -21.70 8.72 15.69
CA ASN A 589 -20.83 9.43 14.74
C ASN A 589 -21.05 10.94 14.83
N VAL A 590 -19.99 11.73 14.75
CA VAL A 590 -20.02 13.20 14.82
C VAL A 590 -19.20 13.79 13.69
N ALA A 591 -19.77 14.70 12.91
CA ALA A 591 -19.10 15.45 11.86
C ALA A 591 -19.32 16.96 12.06
N VAL A 592 -18.37 17.62 12.69
CA VAL A 592 -18.54 18.99 13.17
C VAL A 592 -17.34 19.87 12.81
N GLY A 593 -17.65 21.08 12.34
CA GLY A 593 -16.64 22.09 12.06
C GLY A 593 -15.80 21.75 10.85
N ASN A 594 -16.36 21.12 9.83
CA ASN A 594 -15.67 20.82 8.58
C ASN A 594 -16.02 21.86 7.49
N ILE A 595 -15.15 21.99 6.51
CA ILE A 595 -15.43 22.76 5.29
C ILE A 595 -15.59 21.78 4.13
N VAL A 596 -16.71 21.91 3.42
CA VAL A 596 -17.06 21.05 2.28
C VAL A 596 -17.26 21.91 1.05
N HIS A 597 -16.31 21.87 0.14
CA HIS A 597 -16.33 22.58 -1.14
C HIS A 597 -16.55 21.59 -2.27
N VAL A 598 -17.70 21.66 -2.90
CA VAL A 598 -18.13 20.75 -3.97
C VAL A 598 -18.59 21.57 -5.18
N PRO A 599 -17.82 21.60 -6.27
CA PRO A 599 -18.22 22.28 -7.50
C PRO A 599 -19.61 21.83 -7.99
N SER A 600 -19.89 20.52 -7.96
CA SER A 600 -21.17 19.93 -8.39
C SER A 600 -22.36 20.21 -7.49
N GLY A 601 -22.14 20.77 -6.29
CA GLY A 601 -23.19 21.07 -5.31
C GLY A 601 -23.67 19.92 -4.44
N LYS A 602 -23.17 18.69 -4.58
CA LYS A 602 -23.54 17.54 -3.75
C LYS A 602 -22.82 17.58 -2.39
N ALA A 603 -23.38 18.29 -1.43
CA ALA A 603 -22.72 18.65 -0.18
C ALA A 603 -22.63 17.51 0.83
N ALA A 604 -23.75 17.01 1.34
CA ALA A 604 -23.76 15.95 2.34
C ALA A 604 -24.93 14.97 2.13
N LYS A 605 -24.70 13.70 2.50
CA LYS A 605 -25.71 12.65 2.44
C LYS A 605 -25.68 11.78 3.69
N ALA A 606 -26.86 11.45 4.21
CA ALA A 606 -27.05 10.47 5.26
C ALA A 606 -28.06 9.40 4.80
N THR A 607 -27.66 8.14 4.80
CA THR A 607 -28.48 7.02 4.35
C THR A 607 -28.56 5.96 5.44
N GLN A 608 -29.75 5.62 5.86
CA GLN A 608 -29.99 4.43 6.67
C GLN A 608 -30.45 3.30 5.74
N GLU A 609 -29.59 2.33 5.51
CA GLU A 609 -29.92 1.17 4.69
C GLU A 609 -30.90 0.24 5.44
N LYS A 610 -31.70 -0.52 4.69
CA LYS A 610 -32.61 -1.51 5.27
C LYS A 610 -31.80 -2.61 5.97
N GLY A 611 -31.72 -2.55 7.29
CA GLY A 611 -31.04 -3.55 8.10
C GLY A 611 -31.91 -4.80 8.32
N LYS A 612 -31.26 -5.93 8.67
CA LYS A 612 -31.94 -7.15 9.11
C LYS A 612 -32.59 -7.02 10.50
N HIS A 613 -32.37 -5.93 11.19
CA HIS A 613 -32.88 -5.64 12.53
C HIS A 613 -33.67 -4.34 12.48
N GLY A 614 -34.99 -4.48 12.52
CA GLY A 614 -36.01 -3.44 12.34
C GLY A 614 -35.90 -2.23 13.24
N ASP A 615 -36.60 -1.18 12.78
CA ASP A 615 -37.23 -0.12 13.52
C ASP A 615 -36.37 0.66 14.51
N GLY A 616 -35.29 1.28 14.01
CA GLY A 616 -34.62 2.39 14.71
C GLY A 616 -35.22 3.72 14.27
N GLU A 617 -35.30 4.67 15.17
CA GLU A 617 -35.63 6.07 14.84
C GLU A 617 -34.75 6.53 13.68
N ALA A 618 -35.39 7.07 12.65
CA ALA A 618 -34.73 7.49 11.44
C ALA A 618 -33.65 8.55 11.75
N TYR A 619 -32.44 8.39 11.15
CA TYR A 619 -31.36 9.40 11.07
C TYR A 619 -30.59 9.76 12.35
N ASP A 620 -30.73 9.03 13.47
CA ASP A 620 -30.00 9.26 14.73
C ASP A 620 -28.63 8.58 14.79
N PHE A 621 -28.01 8.25 13.65
CA PHE A 621 -26.70 7.59 13.62
C PHE A 621 -25.54 8.55 13.43
N VAL A 622 -25.78 9.81 13.05
CA VAL A 622 -24.75 10.82 12.87
C VAL A 622 -25.25 12.22 13.27
N THR A 623 -24.45 12.90 14.08
CA THR A 623 -24.60 14.33 14.37
C THR A 623 -23.75 15.13 13.38
N ILE A 624 -24.38 15.95 12.54
CA ILE A 624 -23.71 16.82 11.56
C ILE A 624 -24.05 18.25 11.94
N ASP A 625 -23.03 19.09 12.23
CA ASP A 625 -23.27 20.47 12.63
C ASP A 625 -22.05 21.40 12.49
N ARG A 626 -22.27 22.70 12.47
CA ARG A 626 -21.26 23.76 12.41
C ARG A 626 -20.26 23.59 11.27
N ASN A 627 -20.74 23.12 10.11
CA ASN A 627 -19.96 22.96 8.90
C ASN A 627 -20.15 24.16 7.96
N VAL A 628 -19.19 24.40 7.09
CA VAL A 628 -19.30 25.36 6.00
C VAL A 628 -19.42 24.61 4.68
N TYR A 629 -20.47 24.89 3.93
CA TYR A 629 -20.72 24.30 2.61
C TYR A 629 -20.60 25.34 1.52
N TRP A 630 -19.87 25.02 0.44
CA TRP A 630 -19.62 25.96 -0.65
C TRP A 630 -19.57 25.29 -2.03
N SER A 631 -19.98 26.02 -3.06
CA SER A 631 -19.76 25.66 -4.47
C SER A 631 -19.21 26.85 -5.23
N SER A 632 -17.99 26.73 -5.78
CA SER A 632 -17.37 27.75 -6.61
C SER A 632 -18.09 27.98 -7.92
N GLU A 633 -18.74 26.97 -8.47
CA GLU A 633 -19.54 27.04 -9.70
C GLU A 633 -20.95 27.61 -9.48
N LYS A 634 -21.27 28.03 -8.25
CA LYS A 634 -22.60 28.50 -7.84
C LYS A 634 -23.69 27.44 -8.07
N ALA A 635 -23.32 26.17 -8.09
CA ALA A 635 -24.28 25.10 -8.13
C ALA A 635 -25.15 25.13 -6.86
N MET A 636 -26.43 24.81 -7.01
CA MET A 636 -27.32 24.69 -5.86
C MET A 636 -26.82 23.58 -4.95
N LEU A 637 -26.47 23.93 -3.72
CA LEU A 637 -26.05 22.96 -2.72
C LEU A 637 -27.21 22.04 -2.35
N THR A 638 -26.96 20.75 -2.46
CA THR A 638 -27.92 19.69 -2.27
C THR A 638 -27.50 18.81 -1.11
N PHE A 639 -28.45 18.49 -0.27
CA PHE A 639 -28.33 17.57 0.86
C PHE A 639 -29.32 16.43 0.64
N SER A 640 -28.96 15.23 1.02
CA SER A 640 -29.80 14.06 0.77
C SER A 640 -29.94 13.19 2.01
N GLN A 641 -31.14 12.67 2.23
CA GLN A 641 -31.36 11.61 3.19
C GLN A 641 -32.26 10.52 2.60
N SER A 642 -32.04 9.30 3.02
CA SER A 642 -32.89 8.16 2.64
C SER A 642 -32.94 7.13 3.76
N HIS A 643 -34.07 6.44 3.89
CA HIS A 643 -34.33 5.40 4.89
C HIS A 643 -34.89 4.15 4.22
N GLY A 644 -34.17 3.05 4.29
CA GLY A 644 -34.60 1.76 3.75
C GLY A 644 -34.92 1.81 2.25
N ASP A 645 -36.13 1.43 1.90
CA ASP A 645 -36.66 1.45 0.52
C ASP A 645 -37.36 2.78 0.18
N GLU A 646 -37.37 3.77 1.09
CA GLU A 646 -37.98 5.06 0.82
C GLU A 646 -37.24 5.82 -0.28
N PRO A 647 -37.98 6.63 -1.07
CA PRO A 647 -37.36 7.52 -2.03
C PRO A 647 -36.34 8.46 -1.37
N GLU A 648 -35.25 8.72 -2.07
CA GLU A 648 -34.26 9.70 -1.62
C GLU A 648 -34.89 11.10 -1.53
N HIS A 649 -34.79 11.70 -0.36
CA HIS A 649 -35.27 13.07 -0.13
C HIS A 649 -34.12 14.07 -0.34
N MET A 650 -34.31 14.97 -1.31
CA MET A 650 -33.33 16.00 -1.65
C MET A 650 -33.73 17.32 -1.01
N HIS A 651 -32.78 17.99 -0.35
CA HIS A 651 -32.99 19.23 0.37
C HIS A 651 -31.97 20.32 -0.04
N GLY A 652 -32.37 21.59 0.03
CA GLY A 652 -31.42 22.67 0.30
C GLY A 652 -31.05 22.72 1.79
N LEU A 653 -30.08 23.53 2.19
CA LEU A 653 -29.62 23.60 3.59
C LEU A 653 -30.79 23.82 4.59
N ASN A 654 -31.71 24.76 4.32
CA ASN A 654 -32.84 25.02 5.21
C ASN A 654 -33.79 23.80 5.41
N GLY A 655 -33.92 22.98 4.37
CA GLY A 655 -34.70 21.72 4.45
C GLY A 655 -33.99 20.68 5.28
N TRP A 656 -32.68 20.56 5.06
CA TRP A 656 -31.77 19.70 5.78
C TRP A 656 -31.72 20.03 7.29
N GLN A 657 -31.68 21.34 7.64
CA GLN A 657 -31.72 21.80 9.01
C GLN A 657 -33.03 21.44 9.70
N ARG A 658 -34.15 21.56 8.98
CA ARG A 658 -35.47 21.14 9.53
C ARG A 658 -35.57 19.64 9.76
N SER A 659 -34.77 18.83 9.08
CA SER A 659 -34.70 17.38 9.32
C SER A 659 -33.77 16.98 10.48
N GLY A 660 -33.19 17.96 11.21
CA GLY A 660 -32.42 17.74 12.43
C GLY A 660 -30.89 17.72 12.24
N HIS A 661 -30.41 18.06 11.04
CA HIS A 661 -28.96 18.15 10.76
C HIS A 661 -28.50 19.59 10.59
N ASP A 662 -27.22 19.86 10.81
CA ASP A 662 -26.55 21.13 10.45
C ASP A 662 -27.24 22.40 10.98
N GLY A 663 -27.75 22.38 12.23
CA GLY A 663 -28.49 23.48 12.82
C GLY A 663 -27.76 24.82 12.82
N GLU A 664 -26.45 24.80 13.09
CA GLU A 664 -25.58 25.97 13.10
C GLU A 664 -24.68 26.09 11.86
N SER A 665 -24.82 25.19 10.88
CA SER A 665 -24.02 25.20 9.65
C SER A 665 -24.46 26.29 8.68
N VAL A 666 -23.52 26.72 7.83
CA VAL A 666 -23.77 27.81 6.89
C VAL A 666 -23.36 27.46 5.45
N THR A 667 -24.05 28.08 4.51
CA THR A 667 -23.63 28.13 3.10
C THR A 667 -22.93 29.45 2.87
N ALA A 668 -21.59 29.42 2.72
CA ALA A 668 -20.79 30.61 2.52
C ALA A 668 -19.44 30.29 1.89
N ASP A 669 -18.88 31.26 1.14
CA ASP A 669 -17.51 31.17 0.68
C ASP A 669 -16.56 31.07 1.89
N PRO A 670 -15.77 30.01 2.01
CA PRO A 670 -14.83 29.85 3.11
C PRO A 670 -13.68 30.86 3.09
N LEU A 671 -13.50 31.62 1.99
CA LEU A 671 -12.43 32.56 1.77
C LEU A 671 -11.04 31.90 1.96
N PHE A 672 -10.81 30.86 1.22
CA PHE A 672 -9.49 30.24 1.14
C PHE A 672 -8.42 31.22 0.63
N ALA A 673 -7.18 31.08 1.07
CA ALA A 673 -6.10 32.02 0.74
C ALA A 673 -5.77 32.01 -0.75
N ASP A 674 -5.57 30.85 -1.36
CA ASP A 674 -5.33 30.69 -2.81
C ASP A 674 -5.81 29.31 -3.30
N PRO A 675 -7.11 29.07 -3.46
CA PRO A 675 -7.64 27.77 -3.88
C PRO A 675 -7.17 27.34 -5.28
N ALA A 676 -6.79 28.31 -6.14
CA ALA A 676 -6.24 27.99 -7.45
C ALA A 676 -4.86 27.31 -7.37
N LYS A 677 -4.12 27.58 -6.30
CA LYS A 677 -2.86 26.90 -5.98
C LYS A 677 -3.01 25.80 -4.93
N ARG A 678 -4.26 25.40 -4.64
CA ARG A 678 -4.58 24.40 -3.63
C ARG A 678 -4.16 24.79 -2.19
N ASP A 679 -4.04 26.11 -1.94
CA ASP A 679 -3.92 26.64 -0.57
C ASP A 679 -5.32 26.85 0.01
N PHE A 680 -5.76 25.89 0.80
CA PHE A 680 -7.05 25.90 1.49
C PHE A 680 -6.96 26.45 2.91
N SER A 681 -5.90 27.16 3.26
CA SER A 681 -5.83 27.90 4.51
C SER A 681 -6.86 29.04 4.52
N LEU A 682 -7.35 29.39 5.72
CA LEU A 682 -8.44 30.37 5.87
C LEU A 682 -7.91 31.80 5.87
N GLY A 683 -8.38 32.60 4.92
CA GLY A 683 -8.12 34.02 4.83
C GLY A 683 -8.72 34.83 6.01
N PRO A 684 -8.32 36.09 6.17
CA PRO A 684 -8.92 36.99 7.12
C PRO A 684 -10.44 37.18 6.82
N GLY A 685 -11.27 37.12 7.83
CA GLY A 685 -12.71 37.32 7.67
C GLY A 685 -13.51 36.09 7.24
N SER A 686 -12.85 34.93 7.09
CA SER A 686 -13.55 33.68 6.77
C SER A 686 -14.72 33.40 7.72
N PRO A 687 -15.92 33.09 7.20
CA PRO A 687 -17.10 32.75 8.00
C PRO A 687 -16.86 31.48 8.83
N ALA A 688 -16.00 30.57 8.38
CA ALA A 688 -15.63 29.36 9.09
C ALA A 688 -15.07 29.62 10.49
N ARG A 689 -14.32 30.73 10.67
CA ARG A 689 -13.78 31.10 11.98
C ARG A 689 -14.86 31.42 13.04
N LYS A 690 -16.03 31.90 12.60
CA LYS A 690 -17.16 32.17 13.51
C LYS A 690 -17.78 30.89 14.05
N LEU A 691 -17.65 29.79 13.33
CA LEU A 691 -18.07 28.46 13.74
C LEU A 691 -17.01 27.71 14.55
N GLY A 692 -15.87 28.35 14.84
CA GLY A 692 -14.76 27.74 15.57
C GLY A 692 -13.84 26.86 14.71
N ILE A 693 -14.00 26.90 13.38
CA ILE A 693 -13.13 26.17 12.44
C ILE A 693 -11.77 26.86 12.35
N ARG A 694 -10.73 26.08 12.48
CA ARG A 694 -9.34 26.55 12.43
C ARG A 694 -8.76 26.34 11.04
N SER A 695 -7.85 27.24 10.66
CA SER A 695 -7.04 27.01 9.45
C SER A 695 -6.12 25.82 9.66
N ILE A 696 -5.96 25.02 8.62
CA ILE A 696 -5.08 23.85 8.61
C ILE A 696 -3.85 24.21 7.79
N ASP A 697 -2.68 23.96 8.36
CA ASP A 697 -1.39 24.11 7.67
C ASP A 697 -0.93 22.73 7.18
N THR A 698 -0.85 22.57 5.87
CA THR A 698 -0.39 21.33 5.22
C THR A 698 1.11 21.36 4.89
N SER A 699 1.81 22.46 5.15
CA SER A 699 3.24 22.60 4.82
C SER A 699 4.16 21.61 5.53
N ALA A 700 3.68 21.05 6.66
CA ALA A 700 4.38 20.03 7.41
C ALA A 700 3.98 18.59 7.03
N ALA A 701 3.12 18.38 6.03
CA ALA A 701 2.77 17.07 5.51
C ALA A 701 3.81 16.60 4.49
N GLY A 702 4.15 15.30 4.52
CA GLY A 702 5.17 14.71 3.68
C GLY A 702 6.58 14.78 4.28
N LEU A 703 7.57 14.61 3.44
CA LEU A 703 8.97 14.46 3.84
C LEU A 703 9.54 15.71 4.50
N TYR A 704 10.45 15.50 5.43
CA TYR A 704 11.20 16.57 6.09
C TYR A 704 12.72 16.27 6.12
N GLY A 705 13.53 17.28 6.43
CA GLY A 705 14.98 17.16 6.54
C GLY A 705 15.72 17.94 5.47
N ASP A 706 16.76 17.38 4.89
CA ASP A 706 17.55 18.05 3.87
C ASP A 706 16.80 18.18 2.52
N SER A 707 17.15 19.19 1.73
CA SER A 707 16.45 19.52 0.49
C SER A 707 16.54 18.41 -0.55
N ALA A 708 17.62 17.65 -0.60
CA ALA A 708 17.78 16.55 -1.56
C ALA A 708 16.75 15.44 -1.30
N TRP A 709 16.43 15.19 -0.05
CA TRP A 709 15.38 14.24 0.34
C TRP A 709 13.98 14.80 0.09
N VAL A 710 13.69 16.00 0.57
CA VAL A 710 12.37 16.65 0.44
C VAL A 710 12.00 16.93 -1.01
N ASP A 711 12.98 17.19 -1.88
CA ASP A 711 12.76 17.46 -3.30
C ASP A 711 12.74 16.19 -4.18
N LEU A 712 13.11 15.04 -3.64
CA LEU A 712 13.14 13.78 -4.39
C LEU A 712 11.80 13.43 -5.08
N PRO A 713 10.63 13.57 -4.44
CA PRO A 713 9.34 13.32 -5.08
C PRO A 713 9.04 14.20 -6.29
N LYS A 714 9.57 15.43 -6.32
CA LYS A 714 9.35 16.39 -7.42
C LYS A 714 9.91 15.92 -8.76
N SER A 715 10.86 14.97 -8.75
CA SER A 715 11.43 14.36 -9.94
C SER A 715 10.65 13.14 -10.45
N THR A 716 9.64 12.69 -9.70
CA THR A 716 8.87 11.50 -10.01
C THR A 716 7.90 11.75 -11.15
N ARG A 717 7.86 10.83 -12.12
CA ARG A 717 6.83 10.80 -13.16
C ARG A 717 5.77 9.79 -12.73
N TYR A 718 4.55 10.27 -12.57
CA TYR A 718 3.41 9.42 -12.25
C TYR A 718 2.89 8.68 -13.47
N ARG A 719 2.36 7.49 -13.24
CA ARG A 719 1.68 6.71 -14.30
C ARG A 719 0.47 7.48 -14.82
N ALA A 720 0.18 7.31 -16.10
CA ALA A 720 -1.04 7.85 -16.69
C ALA A 720 -2.27 7.12 -16.12
N HIS A 721 -3.41 7.80 -16.14
CA HIS A 721 -4.68 7.16 -15.84
C HIS A 721 -5.04 6.15 -16.93
N ASP A 722 -5.59 5.01 -16.54
CA ASP A 722 -6.10 4.02 -17.48
C ASP A 722 -7.18 4.66 -18.37
N GLN A 723 -7.13 4.34 -19.66
CA GLN A 723 -8.18 4.70 -20.61
C GLN A 723 -9.32 3.69 -20.47
N VAL A 724 -10.39 4.08 -19.83
CA VAL A 724 -11.49 3.15 -19.47
C VAL A 724 -12.80 3.56 -20.13
#